data_5384212064bdb707b6b6ae7503719c39
#
_entry.id   5384212064bdb707b6b6ae7503719c39
#
_cell.length_a   1.000
_cell.length_b   1.000
_cell.length_c   1.000
_cell.angle_alpha   90.00
_cell.angle_beta   90.00
_cell.angle_gamma   90.00
#
_symmetry.space_group_name_H-M   'P 1'
#
loop_
_entity.id
_entity.type
_entity.pdbx_description
1 polymer ?
#
loop_
_entity_poly.entity_id
_entity_poly.type
_entity_poly.pdbx_seq_one_letter_code
_entity_poly.pdbx_strand_id
1 'polypeptide(L)'
;AHVERIATRPRPAGSAQHDLVRDGLVAALGALSLPVERQVTTVQQGTAAVRAARVENLMVRLKGTASTGAVLLAAHYDCVPAGPGAADDGSGVATLLEATRAIKAGPALSNDLIVLLTDAEEFGLLGAQAFVEQHPWAKDVRMVLDFEARGTSGPSQMFETSAGNGVVVSEWASLVPRPSGSSLTYEVYKRLPNDTDFSMFKKLGTAGLNFAFIGNWERYHTPRDSPGNLDRGSLQHEGDAAVVLARRFGAMDLGALQSRDAVYFSLPLVGVAPRYSTVLALPLAVGAAGLFVLAFVIARRRRETSIGGTVLAVIVYAVFVAAAGLLGWRSGRLAGLLHARWLPEGNVLMGGWYAATLVGAIATLWLALYALLRKKFNAHSIAFAALFVFVAGALATSWFVVGASFVLQWPLVGGVLAAMALRAGWEVPPGAGPLRAFIICLTAAPAALIVWPLVSLVFVAMGLAPESGAAIGVLTALGLGALSVQTEVIAQGRRWWPAVIAAIGTAACLAVAVTETGYSSRDPRLVNLLYVADADARTAQWTAQTIPRGVPQDRPRAGWPDPWLRQYLGDAPRTGRPDALVQPWSAATGTPGFLSADAPVVELPAPQASLVSSTPAEGGRTVTLRATPAGDGHVLSVWVNGARAIDVSIDGKRIAGQMPARAANDTAWSLDYVNAPASGTTITLTLVGVTPLTVAVVDRSAGLPEIPGRTFAPRPASVIPIQAGDQTVVRRSYVF
;
A
#
# COMPACT_ATOMS: atom_id res chain seq x y z
N ALA A 1 -16.85 -17.00 -9.39
CA ALA A 1 -16.51 -18.44 -9.58
C ALA A 1 -15.02 -18.71 -9.40
N HIS A 2 -14.09 -18.01 -10.14
CA HIS A 2 -12.64 -18.24 -9.99
C HIS A 2 -12.16 -17.88 -8.59
N VAL A 3 -12.44 -16.68 -8.09
CA VAL A 3 -12.08 -16.25 -6.75
C VAL A 3 -12.59 -17.21 -5.66
N GLU A 4 -13.81 -17.68 -5.79
CA GLU A 4 -14.41 -18.65 -4.85
C GLU A 4 -13.67 -20.00 -4.80
N ARG A 5 -13.02 -20.40 -5.89
CA ARG A 5 -12.19 -21.61 -5.93
C ARG A 5 -10.78 -21.37 -5.39
N ILE A 6 -10.20 -20.21 -5.73
CA ILE A 6 -8.84 -19.84 -5.35
C ILE A 6 -8.74 -19.52 -3.86
N ALA A 7 -9.69 -18.73 -3.35
CA ALA A 7 -9.66 -18.16 -2.00
C ALA A 7 -10.57 -18.91 -1.00
N THR A 8 -10.61 -20.24 -1.05
CA THR A 8 -11.36 -21.07 -0.08
C THR A 8 -10.68 -21.10 1.30
N ARG A 9 -9.37 -21.10 1.29
CA ARG A 9 -8.49 -21.14 2.47
C ARG A 9 -7.21 -20.36 2.18
N PRO A 10 -6.45 -19.94 3.21
CA PRO A 10 -5.11 -19.40 3.03
C PRO A 10 -4.23 -20.38 2.23
N ARG A 11 -3.49 -19.84 1.27
CA ARG A 11 -2.63 -20.56 0.35
C ARG A 11 -1.19 -19.98 0.30
N PRO A 12 -0.52 -19.81 1.44
CA PRO A 12 0.84 -19.30 1.42
C PRO A 12 1.74 -20.25 0.64
N ALA A 13 2.74 -19.68 -0.04
CA ALA A 13 3.70 -20.45 -0.83
C ALA A 13 4.28 -21.64 -0.04
N GLY A 14 4.29 -22.80 -0.66
CA GLY A 14 4.76 -24.06 -0.05
C GLY A 14 3.73 -24.80 0.82
N SER A 15 2.50 -24.30 0.97
CA SER A 15 1.44 -25.01 1.69
C SER A 15 0.70 -26.01 0.79
N ALA A 16 0.10 -27.04 1.38
CA ALA A 16 -0.71 -28.01 0.64
C ALA A 16 -1.90 -27.35 -0.10
N GLN A 17 -2.49 -26.29 0.48
CA GLN A 17 -3.56 -25.53 -0.17
C GLN A 17 -3.03 -24.74 -1.38
N HIS A 18 -1.82 -24.23 -1.32
CA HIS A 18 -1.15 -23.58 -2.44
C HIS A 18 -0.98 -24.56 -3.62
N ASP A 19 -0.55 -25.80 -3.36
CA ASP A 19 -0.42 -26.83 -4.38
C ASP A 19 -1.77 -27.16 -5.02
N LEU A 20 -2.84 -27.29 -4.24
CA LEU A 20 -4.20 -27.53 -4.76
C LEU A 20 -4.67 -26.38 -5.66
N VAL A 21 -4.42 -25.14 -5.28
CA VAL A 21 -4.77 -23.95 -6.09
C VAL A 21 -3.94 -23.91 -7.36
N ARG A 22 -2.62 -24.11 -7.28
CA ARG A 22 -1.74 -24.21 -8.43
C ARG A 22 -2.24 -25.24 -9.46
N ASP A 23 -2.55 -26.44 -9.02
CA ASP A 23 -3.02 -27.51 -9.90
C ASP A 23 -4.39 -27.17 -10.51
N GLY A 24 -5.25 -26.50 -9.75
CA GLY A 24 -6.52 -25.95 -10.24
C GLY A 24 -6.34 -24.87 -11.31
N LEU A 25 -5.33 -24.01 -11.15
CA LEU A 25 -4.97 -22.96 -12.13
C LEU A 25 -4.39 -23.57 -13.42
N VAL A 26 -3.53 -24.58 -13.29
CA VAL A 26 -3.02 -25.35 -14.45
C VAL A 26 -4.19 -25.98 -15.22
N ALA A 27 -5.15 -26.58 -14.53
CA ALA A 27 -6.35 -27.16 -15.16
C ALA A 27 -7.21 -26.07 -15.82
N ALA A 28 -7.41 -24.91 -15.18
CA ALA A 28 -8.20 -23.82 -15.75
C ALA A 28 -7.58 -23.23 -17.03
N LEU A 29 -6.26 -23.00 -17.03
CA LEU A 29 -5.52 -22.55 -18.22
C LEU A 29 -5.50 -23.63 -19.31
N GLY A 30 -5.31 -24.89 -18.93
CA GLY A 30 -5.37 -26.04 -19.86
C GLY A 30 -6.74 -26.21 -20.53
N ALA A 31 -7.83 -25.92 -19.81
CA ALA A 31 -9.20 -25.94 -20.37
C ALA A 31 -9.38 -24.88 -21.47
N LEU A 32 -8.56 -23.85 -21.51
CA LEU A 32 -8.48 -22.91 -22.62
C LEU A 32 -7.66 -23.44 -23.80
N SER A 33 -7.22 -24.70 -23.78
CA SER A 33 -6.32 -25.30 -24.79
C SER A 33 -5.05 -24.48 -25.00
N LEU A 34 -4.46 -24.00 -23.91
CA LEU A 34 -3.20 -23.32 -23.88
C LEU A 34 -2.15 -24.20 -23.17
N PRO A 35 -0.96 -24.40 -23.76
CA PRO A 35 0.11 -25.12 -23.08
C PRO A 35 0.58 -24.29 -21.90
N VAL A 36 0.47 -24.85 -20.69
CA VAL A 36 0.95 -24.19 -19.47
C VAL A 36 2.42 -24.50 -19.28
N GLU A 37 3.25 -23.47 -19.29
CA GLU A 37 4.66 -23.55 -18.90
C GLU A 37 4.81 -23.31 -17.41
N ARG A 38 5.61 -24.15 -16.75
CA ARG A 38 5.89 -24.08 -15.31
C ARG A 38 7.35 -23.72 -15.11
N GLN A 39 7.64 -22.57 -14.54
CA GLN A 39 8.98 -22.21 -14.13
C GLN A 39 9.21 -22.63 -12.69
N VAL A 40 9.88 -23.75 -12.47
CA VAL A 40 10.28 -24.22 -11.14
C VAL A 40 11.73 -23.90 -10.91
N THR A 41 12.03 -23.01 -9.95
CA THR A 41 13.39 -22.60 -9.67
C THR A 41 13.56 -22.10 -8.23
N THR A 42 14.81 -21.98 -7.77
CA THR A 42 15.14 -21.33 -6.52
C THR A 42 15.60 -19.90 -6.81
N VAL A 43 15.09 -18.96 -6.05
CA VAL A 43 15.43 -17.53 -6.10
C VAL A 43 15.83 -17.06 -4.71
N GLN A 44 16.73 -16.08 -4.65
CA GLN A 44 17.23 -15.54 -3.39
C GLN A 44 17.44 -14.02 -3.47
N GLN A 45 17.22 -13.34 -2.35
CA GLN A 45 17.35 -11.90 -2.18
C GLN A 45 18.12 -11.56 -0.90
N GLY A 46 18.83 -10.44 -0.93
CA GLY A 46 19.61 -9.99 0.23
C GLY A 46 20.97 -10.65 0.31
N THR A 47 21.77 -10.25 1.30
CA THR A 47 23.12 -10.75 1.50
C THR A 47 23.36 -11.24 2.93
N ALA A 48 23.24 -10.37 3.95
CA ALA A 48 23.42 -10.73 5.36
C ALA A 48 22.17 -11.34 5.98
N ALA A 49 21.00 -10.86 5.57
CA ALA A 49 19.69 -11.46 5.83
C ALA A 49 19.11 -11.86 4.48
N VAL A 50 19.10 -13.15 4.22
CA VAL A 50 18.73 -13.71 2.91
C VAL A 50 17.30 -14.21 3.00
N ARG A 51 16.50 -13.88 1.99
CA ARG A 51 15.24 -14.54 1.69
C ARG A 51 15.43 -15.44 0.50
N ALA A 52 14.96 -16.66 0.57
CA ALA A 52 14.96 -17.59 -0.55
C ALA A 52 13.60 -18.26 -0.67
N ALA A 53 13.23 -18.65 -1.87
CA ALA A 53 12.08 -19.50 -2.10
C ALA A 53 12.35 -20.46 -3.25
N ARG A 54 11.78 -21.66 -3.15
CA ARG A 54 11.55 -22.50 -4.31
C ARG A 54 10.19 -22.09 -4.88
N VAL A 55 10.22 -21.33 -5.97
CA VAL A 55 9.03 -20.78 -6.63
C VAL A 55 8.59 -21.64 -7.81
N GLU A 56 7.30 -21.60 -8.09
CA GLU A 56 6.70 -22.24 -9.24
C GLU A 56 5.74 -21.30 -9.97
N ASN A 57 6.27 -20.47 -10.88
CA ASN A 57 5.44 -19.61 -11.71
C ASN A 57 4.68 -20.41 -12.77
N LEU A 58 3.45 -20.02 -13.05
CA LEU A 58 2.62 -20.58 -14.09
C LEU A 58 2.46 -19.59 -15.24
N MET A 59 2.66 -20.03 -16.48
CA MET A 59 2.62 -19.14 -17.63
C MET A 59 1.93 -19.77 -18.83
N VAL A 60 1.27 -18.91 -19.61
CA VAL A 60 0.82 -19.25 -20.96
C VAL A 60 1.21 -18.15 -21.94
N ARG A 61 1.44 -18.52 -23.20
CA ARG A 61 1.78 -17.55 -24.25
C ARG A 61 0.88 -17.73 -25.46
N LEU A 62 0.11 -16.69 -25.79
CA LEU A 62 -0.67 -16.59 -27.01
C LEU A 62 0.21 -15.91 -28.07
N LYS A 63 0.49 -16.60 -29.15
CA LYS A 63 1.32 -16.06 -30.24
C LYS A 63 0.56 -15.01 -31.04
N GLY A 64 1.21 -13.88 -31.28
CA GLY A 64 0.73 -12.84 -32.17
C GLY A 64 0.97 -13.17 -33.64
N THR A 65 0.25 -12.50 -34.53
CA THR A 65 0.34 -12.71 -35.98
C THR A 65 1.49 -11.95 -36.62
N ALA A 66 1.98 -10.85 -35.98
CA ALA A 66 3.05 -9.99 -36.47
C ALA A 66 3.77 -9.29 -35.28
N SER A 67 4.30 -10.08 -34.35
CA SER A 67 4.76 -9.61 -33.05
C SER A 67 5.96 -8.68 -33.13
N THR A 68 5.85 -7.51 -32.54
CA THR A 68 6.97 -6.59 -32.23
C THR A 68 7.51 -6.74 -30.82
N GLY A 69 6.93 -7.66 -30.03
CA GLY A 69 7.25 -7.98 -28.66
C GLY A 69 6.07 -8.64 -27.95
N ALA A 70 6.18 -8.79 -26.63
CA ALA A 70 5.11 -9.37 -25.83
C ALA A 70 4.49 -8.36 -24.87
N VAL A 71 3.16 -8.43 -24.74
CA VAL A 71 2.43 -7.84 -23.61
C VAL A 71 2.40 -8.87 -22.50
N LEU A 72 2.82 -8.48 -21.29
CA LEU A 72 2.75 -9.31 -20.08
C LEU A 72 1.54 -8.87 -19.25
N LEU A 73 0.66 -9.82 -18.91
CA LEU A 73 -0.33 -9.69 -17.85
C LEU A 73 0.20 -10.45 -16.64
N ALA A 74 0.29 -9.81 -15.47
CA ALA A 74 0.82 -10.42 -14.27
C ALA A 74 -0.13 -10.27 -13.08
N ALA A 75 -0.12 -11.27 -12.19
CA ALA A 75 -0.82 -11.34 -10.91
C ALA A 75 -0.18 -12.46 -10.08
N HIS A 76 -0.23 -12.39 -8.74
CA HIS A 76 0.32 -13.47 -7.91
C HIS A 76 -0.77 -14.43 -7.40
N TYR A 77 -0.43 -15.72 -7.26
CA TYR A 77 -1.41 -16.69 -6.83
C TYR A 77 -1.21 -17.22 -5.41
N ASP A 78 -0.11 -16.90 -4.74
CA ASP A 78 0.05 -17.11 -3.31
C ASP A 78 -0.77 -16.11 -2.50
N CYS A 79 -0.75 -16.19 -1.19
CA CYS A 79 -1.30 -15.22 -0.26
C CYS A 79 -0.65 -15.36 1.12
N VAL A 80 -0.92 -14.41 2.01
CA VAL A 80 -0.46 -14.48 3.40
C VAL A 80 -1.12 -15.63 4.18
N PRO A 81 -0.45 -16.20 5.22
CA PRO A 81 -1.04 -17.25 6.04
C PRO A 81 -2.31 -16.87 6.80
N ALA A 82 -2.51 -15.57 7.11
CA ALA A 82 -3.64 -15.12 7.92
C ALA A 82 -4.97 -15.08 7.18
N GLY A 83 -4.98 -14.95 5.85
CA GLY A 83 -6.19 -14.72 5.07
C GLY A 83 -6.24 -15.50 3.77
N PRO A 84 -7.45 -15.76 3.22
CA PRO A 84 -7.60 -16.53 1.99
C PRO A 84 -7.21 -15.75 0.73
N GLY A 85 -6.92 -14.43 0.82
CA GLY A 85 -6.44 -13.64 -0.30
C GLY A 85 -7.44 -13.63 -1.48
N ALA A 86 -8.68 -13.22 -1.23
CA ALA A 86 -9.70 -13.16 -2.28
C ALA A 86 -9.53 -11.95 -3.18
N ALA A 87 -9.14 -10.83 -2.59
CA ALA A 87 -8.73 -9.64 -3.30
C ALA A 87 -7.25 -9.75 -3.65
N ASP A 88 -6.41 -10.04 -2.69
CA ASP A 88 -4.96 -10.06 -2.73
C ASP A 88 -4.39 -11.50 -2.82
N ASP A 89 -4.01 -12.05 -4.00
CA ASP A 89 -4.36 -11.46 -5.30
C ASP A 89 -5.24 -12.44 -6.11
N GLY A 90 -6.23 -13.03 -5.42
CA GLY A 90 -7.24 -13.86 -6.08
C GLY A 90 -8.06 -13.10 -7.14
N SER A 91 -8.17 -11.76 -7.00
CA SER A 91 -8.85 -10.91 -7.98
C SER A 91 -8.04 -10.75 -9.27
N GLY A 92 -6.76 -10.44 -9.16
CA GLY A 92 -5.87 -10.35 -10.31
C GLY A 92 -5.77 -11.68 -11.05
N VAL A 93 -5.59 -12.80 -10.33
CA VAL A 93 -5.60 -14.13 -10.96
C VAL A 93 -6.91 -14.39 -11.70
N ALA A 94 -8.08 -14.12 -11.11
CA ALA A 94 -9.38 -14.28 -11.76
C ALA A 94 -9.54 -13.37 -12.98
N THR A 95 -9.07 -12.12 -12.86
CA THR A 95 -9.01 -11.14 -13.95
C THR A 95 -8.18 -11.67 -15.11
N LEU A 96 -6.99 -12.20 -14.85
CA LEU A 96 -6.11 -12.75 -15.89
C LEU A 96 -6.72 -13.96 -16.57
N LEU A 97 -7.34 -14.89 -15.84
CA LEU A 97 -8.01 -16.05 -16.40
C LEU A 97 -9.14 -15.65 -17.36
N GLU A 98 -10.02 -14.74 -16.95
CA GLU A 98 -11.14 -14.28 -17.78
C GLU A 98 -10.71 -13.37 -18.93
N ALA A 99 -9.71 -12.50 -18.73
CA ALA A 99 -9.13 -11.72 -19.81
C ALA A 99 -8.50 -12.63 -20.88
N THR A 100 -7.76 -13.65 -20.47
CA THR A 100 -7.19 -14.66 -21.38
C THR A 100 -8.26 -15.38 -22.18
N ARG A 101 -9.33 -15.82 -21.52
CA ARG A 101 -10.48 -16.46 -22.17
C ARG A 101 -11.16 -15.54 -23.19
N ALA A 102 -11.41 -14.29 -22.81
CA ALA A 102 -12.05 -13.29 -23.65
C ALA A 102 -11.19 -12.90 -24.86
N ILE A 103 -9.89 -12.75 -24.66
CA ILE A 103 -8.93 -12.41 -25.74
C ILE A 103 -8.84 -13.58 -26.73
N LYS A 104 -8.69 -14.82 -26.23
CA LYS A 104 -8.60 -16.01 -27.08
C LYS A 104 -9.87 -16.24 -27.92
N ALA A 105 -11.05 -15.93 -27.38
CA ALA A 105 -12.33 -16.05 -28.09
C ALA A 105 -12.57 -14.97 -29.16
N GLY A 106 -11.75 -13.92 -29.19
CA GLY A 106 -11.86 -12.80 -30.12
C GLY A 106 -10.84 -12.84 -31.25
N PRO A 107 -10.69 -11.73 -31.99
CA PRO A 107 -9.67 -11.60 -33.03
C PRO A 107 -8.26 -11.83 -32.49
N ALA A 108 -7.40 -12.47 -33.30
CA ALA A 108 -5.99 -12.68 -32.95
C ALA A 108 -5.28 -11.35 -32.78
N LEU A 109 -4.38 -11.27 -31.79
CA LEU A 109 -3.53 -10.12 -31.55
C LEU A 109 -2.39 -10.07 -32.57
N SER A 110 -1.87 -8.88 -32.84
CA SER A 110 -0.63 -8.73 -33.61
C SER A 110 0.60 -9.13 -32.80
N ASN A 111 0.66 -8.73 -31.52
CA ASN A 111 1.75 -9.04 -30.61
C ASN A 111 1.47 -10.28 -29.78
N ASP A 112 2.52 -10.88 -29.25
CA ASP A 112 2.42 -11.98 -28.30
C ASP A 112 1.78 -11.48 -26.99
N LEU A 113 0.99 -12.32 -26.35
CA LEU A 113 0.46 -12.08 -24.99
C LEU A 113 1.00 -13.19 -24.09
N ILE A 114 1.71 -12.78 -23.04
CA ILE A 114 2.16 -13.64 -21.94
C ILE A 114 1.26 -13.38 -20.75
N VAL A 115 0.71 -14.44 -20.17
CA VAL A 115 -0.02 -14.39 -18.90
C VAL A 115 0.84 -15.11 -17.87
N LEU A 116 1.22 -14.41 -16.82
CA LEU A 116 2.11 -14.89 -15.76
C LEU A 116 1.38 -14.85 -14.42
N LEU A 117 1.26 -15.99 -13.79
CA LEU A 117 0.83 -16.13 -12.41
C LEU A 117 2.09 -16.39 -11.57
N THR A 118 2.49 -15.39 -10.79
CA THR A 118 3.71 -15.44 -9.98
C THR A 118 3.46 -16.14 -8.65
N ASP A 119 4.52 -16.72 -8.09
CA ASP A 119 4.55 -17.41 -6.80
C ASP A 119 5.41 -16.64 -5.80
N ALA A 120 5.10 -16.76 -4.51
CA ALA A 120 5.85 -16.16 -3.41
C ALA A 120 6.08 -14.64 -3.55
N GLU A 121 5.08 -13.90 -4.03
CA GLU A 121 5.04 -12.45 -4.01
C GLU A 121 5.09 -11.94 -2.58
N GLU A 122 4.24 -12.46 -1.72
CA GLU A 122 4.05 -12.10 -0.31
C GLU A 122 5.32 -12.29 0.56
N PHE A 123 6.25 -13.05 0.04
CA PHE A 123 7.53 -13.28 0.72
C PHE A 123 8.67 -12.41 0.18
N GLY A 124 8.39 -11.56 -0.80
CA GLY A 124 9.33 -10.59 -1.34
C GLY A 124 9.50 -10.62 -2.86
N LEU A 125 8.40 -10.77 -3.61
CA LEU A 125 8.36 -10.66 -5.08
C LEU A 125 9.22 -11.72 -5.78
N LEU A 126 9.40 -12.90 -5.15
CA LEU A 126 10.43 -13.86 -5.58
C LEU A 126 10.04 -14.55 -6.89
N GLY A 127 8.75 -14.75 -7.17
CA GLY A 127 8.29 -15.28 -8.44
C GLY A 127 8.55 -14.33 -9.61
N ALA A 128 8.22 -13.06 -9.45
CA ALA A 128 8.52 -12.05 -10.47
C ALA A 128 10.03 -11.89 -10.69
N GLN A 129 10.81 -11.93 -9.61
CA GLN A 129 12.28 -11.93 -9.73
C GLN A 129 12.78 -13.15 -10.54
N ALA A 130 12.25 -14.35 -10.26
CA ALA A 130 12.59 -15.57 -10.99
C ALA A 130 12.30 -15.42 -12.49
N PHE A 131 11.14 -14.87 -12.84
CA PHE A 131 10.77 -14.63 -14.22
C PHE A 131 11.73 -13.65 -14.90
N VAL A 132 11.96 -12.51 -14.28
CA VAL A 132 12.81 -11.43 -14.86
C VAL A 132 14.26 -11.88 -15.04
N GLU A 133 14.82 -12.59 -14.06
CA GLU A 133 16.24 -12.95 -14.07
C GLU A 133 16.55 -14.24 -14.83
N GLN A 134 15.58 -15.19 -14.89
CA GLN A 134 15.91 -16.54 -15.31
C GLN A 134 15.06 -17.04 -16.48
N HIS A 135 13.86 -16.46 -16.74
CA HIS A 135 12.98 -16.97 -17.78
C HIS A 135 13.30 -16.36 -19.16
N PRO A 136 13.43 -17.17 -20.23
CA PRO A 136 13.79 -16.64 -21.56
C PRO A 136 12.75 -15.67 -22.14
N TRP A 137 11.44 -15.82 -21.81
CA TRP A 137 10.37 -14.94 -22.31
C TRP A 137 10.45 -13.52 -21.74
N ALA A 138 11.14 -13.31 -20.64
CA ALA A 138 11.33 -11.97 -20.07
C ALA A 138 11.97 -10.99 -21.07
N LYS A 139 12.83 -11.49 -21.96
CA LYS A 139 13.49 -10.68 -22.99
C LYS A 139 12.57 -10.17 -24.09
N ASP A 140 11.42 -10.84 -24.28
CA ASP A 140 10.44 -10.48 -25.29
C ASP A 140 9.44 -9.43 -24.78
N VAL A 141 9.33 -9.26 -23.46
CA VAL A 141 8.37 -8.32 -22.84
C VAL A 141 8.72 -6.88 -23.22
N ARG A 142 7.68 -6.13 -23.66
CA ARG A 142 7.76 -4.71 -24.00
C ARG A 142 6.72 -3.87 -23.28
N MET A 143 5.64 -4.50 -22.81
CA MET A 143 4.56 -3.86 -22.06
C MET A 143 4.14 -4.77 -20.91
N VAL A 144 4.00 -4.21 -19.72
CA VAL A 144 3.52 -4.92 -18.51
C VAL A 144 2.22 -4.31 -18.04
N LEU A 145 1.24 -5.17 -17.74
CA LEU A 145 0.01 -4.84 -17.04
C LEU A 145 -0.03 -5.72 -15.78
N ASP A 146 0.20 -5.11 -14.63
CA ASP A 146 0.21 -5.79 -13.34
C ASP A 146 -1.08 -5.49 -12.59
N PHE A 147 -1.69 -6.51 -12.00
CA PHE A 147 -2.98 -6.41 -11.33
C PHE A 147 -2.84 -6.91 -9.91
N GLU A 148 -3.32 -6.11 -8.97
CA GLU A 148 -3.07 -6.23 -7.54
C GLU A 148 -4.28 -5.76 -6.73
N ALA A 149 -4.27 -5.99 -5.44
CA ALA A 149 -5.23 -5.40 -4.53
C ALA A 149 -4.64 -5.15 -3.14
N ARG A 150 -4.98 -4.02 -2.57
CA ARG A 150 -4.68 -3.68 -1.17
C ARG A 150 -5.94 -3.47 -0.33
N GLY A 151 -7.06 -3.92 -0.83
CA GLY A 151 -8.35 -3.80 -0.16
C GLY A 151 -9.34 -4.74 -0.80
N THR A 152 -10.62 -4.63 -0.44
CA THR A 152 -11.65 -5.52 -0.99
C THR A 152 -12.68 -4.78 -1.84
N SER A 153 -12.49 -3.49 -2.10
CA SER A 153 -13.44 -2.67 -2.85
C SER A 153 -12.83 -1.40 -3.43
N GLY A 154 -13.65 -0.64 -4.15
CA GLY A 154 -13.27 0.63 -4.78
C GLY A 154 -12.85 0.47 -6.23
N PRO A 155 -12.59 1.57 -6.93
CA PRO A 155 -12.12 1.50 -8.31
C PRO A 155 -10.71 0.89 -8.36
N SER A 156 -10.44 0.04 -9.35
CA SER A 156 -9.09 -0.39 -9.69
C SER A 156 -8.33 0.83 -10.19
N GLN A 157 -7.38 1.30 -9.39
CA GLN A 157 -6.59 2.50 -9.65
C GLN A 157 -5.29 2.13 -10.35
N MET A 158 -5.00 2.81 -11.43
CA MET A 158 -3.66 2.83 -11.99
C MET A 158 -2.80 3.75 -11.12
N PHE A 159 -2.13 3.15 -10.14
CA PHE A 159 -1.41 3.87 -9.09
C PHE A 159 0.08 4.02 -9.36
N GLU A 160 0.62 3.19 -10.25
CA GLU A 160 2.02 3.20 -10.62
C GLU A 160 2.21 2.97 -12.13
N THR A 161 3.26 3.55 -12.70
CA THR A 161 3.66 3.37 -14.11
C THR A 161 5.17 3.24 -14.24
N SER A 162 5.65 2.78 -15.40
CA SER A 162 7.04 2.97 -15.80
C SER A 162 7.34 4.45 -16.12
N ALA A 163 8.61 4.82 -16.21
CA ALA A 163 9.03 6.10 -16.79
C ALA A 163 8.77 6.10 -18.30
N GLY A 164 8.66 7.29 -18.90
CA GLY A 164 8.35 7.41 -20.32
C GLY A 164 6.89 7.11 -20.65
N ASN A 165 5.96 7.41 -19.76
CA ASN A 165 4.61 6.87 -19.68
C ASN A 165 3.55 7.57 -20.55
N GLY A 166 3.88 8.63 -21.27
CA GLY A 166 2.87 9.46 -21.94
C GLY A 166 1.96 8.71 -22.92
N VAL A 167 2.49 7.73 -23.69
CA VAL A 167 1.68 6.89 -24.60
C VAL A 167 0.79 5.96 -23.78
N VAL A 168 1.34 5.19 -22.84
CA VAL A 168 0.57 4.18 -22.09
C VAL A 168 -0.51 4.82 -21.22
N VAL A 169 -0.24 5.98 -20.62
CA VAL A 169 -1.22 6.78 -19.90
C VAL A 169 -2.30 7.32 -20.85
N SER A 170 -1.93 7.72 -22.07
CA SER A 170 -2.90 8.16 -23.06
C SER A 170 -3.88 7.07 -23.46
N GLU A 171 -3.39 5.87 -23.70
CA GLU A 171 -4.22 4.72 -24.02
C GLU A 171 -5.13 4.33 -22.86
N TRP A 172 -4.58 4.24 -21.65
CA TRP A 172 -5.35 3.98 -20.43
C TRP A 172 -6.47 5.01 -20.23
N ALA A 173 -6.15 6.30 -20.28
CA ALA A 173 -7.13 7.38 -20.04
C ALA A 173 -8.23 7.46 -21.10
N SER A 174 -7.96 6.96 -22.32
CA SER A 174 -8.91 7.03 -23.44
C SER A 174 -9.79 5.80 -23.54
N LEU A 175 -9.33 4.65 -23.09
CA LEU A 175 -9.96 3.36 -23.37
C LEU A 175 -10.58 2.70 -22.14
N VAL A 176 -9.98 2.87 -20.97
CA VAL A 176 -10.52 2.25 -19.76
C VAL A 176 -11.82 2.96 -19.35
N PRO A 177 -12.93 2.23 -19.16
CA PRO A 177 -14.15 2.81 -18.66
C PRO A 177 -13.96 3.42 -17.29
N ARG A 178 -14.28 4.71 -17.12
CA ARG A 178 -14.13 5.44 -15.86
C ARG A 178 -12.74 5.31 -15.24
N PRO A 179 -11.68 5.69 -15.97
CA PRO A 179 -10.31 5.49 -15.53
C PRO A 179 -10.07 6.12 -14.15
N SER A 180 -9.42 5.40 -13.24
CA SER A 180 -9.09 5.84 -11.89
C SER A 180 -7.58 5.82 -11.69
N GLY A 181 -7.01 6.96 -11.27
CA GLY A 181 -5.57 7.11 -11.04
C GLY A 181 -5.10 8.56 -11.19
N SER A 182 -3.88 8.84 -10.76
CA SER A 182 -3.26 10.15 -10.94
C SER A 182 -1.74 10.09 -10.91
N SER A 183 -1.10 11.04 -11.57
CA SER A 183 0.36 11.20 -11.47
C SER A 183 0.84 11.55 -10.05
N LEU A 184 -0.02 12.13 -9.19
CA LEU A 184 0.28 12.33 -7.78
C LEU A 184 0.41 11.00 -7.02
N THR A 185 -0.48 10.04 -7.28
CA THR A 185 -0.42 8.70 -6.64
C THR A 185 0.90 8.03 -6.94
N TYR A 186 1.35 8.10 -8.19
CA TYR A 186 2.65 7.61 -8.61
C TYR A 186 3.82 8.33 -7.91
N GLU A 187 3.77 9.68 -7.79
CA GLU A 187 4.79 10.44 -7.06
C GLU A 187 4.86 10.08 -5.56
N VAL A 188 3.73 9.78 -4.95
CA VAL A 188 3.65 9.33 -3.55
C VAL A 188 4.19 7.89 -3.44
N TYR A 189 3.72 6.98 -4.30
CA TYR A 189 4.08 5.56 -4.24
C TYR A 189 5.59 5.32 -4.38
N LYS A 190 6.29 6.08 -5.25
CA LYS A 190 7.76 6.05 -5.36
C LYS A 190 8.51 6.25 -4.03
N ARG A 191 7.86 6.82 -3.02
CA ARG A 191 8.47 7.17 -1.73
C ARG A 191 7.98 6.30 -0.57
N LEU A 192 7.01 5.44 -0.84
CA LEU A 192 6.51 4.47 0.14
C LEU A 192 7.40 3.22 0.16
N PRO A 193 7.50 2.53 1.30
CA PRO A 193 8.24 1.28 1.40
C PRO A 193 7.49 0.06 0.83
N ASN A 194 6.29 0.27 0.32
CA ASN A 194 5.46 -0.78 -0.27
C ASN A 194 5.98 -1.15 -1.66
N ASP A 195 5.87 -2.41 -2.01
CA ASP A 195 6.34 -2.95 -3.27
C ASP A 195 5.36 -3.97 -3.82
N THR A 196 5.43 -4.26 -5.13
CA THR A 196 4.66 -5.28 -5.84
C THR A 196 5.55 -5.92 -6.90
N ASP A 197 5.08 -6.98 -7.54
CA ASP A 197 5.77 -7.65 -8.64
C ASP A 197 6.18 -6.69 -9.76
N PHE A 198 5.44 -5.60 -9.96
CA PHE A 198 5.77 -4.56 -10.93
C PHE A 198 7.17 -3.96 -10.72
N SER A 199 7.65 -3.90 -9.48
CA SER A 199 9.02 -3.42 -9.20
C SER A 199 10.10 -4.31 -9.80
N MET A 200 9.84 -5.61 -9.87
CA MET A 200 10.74 -6.54 -10.58
C MET A 200 10.62 -6.34 -12.09
N PHE A 201 9.41 -6.21 -12.63
CA PHE A 201 9.21 -6.00 -14.06
C PHE A 201 9.79 -4.68 -14.57
N LYS A 202 9.81 -3.62 -13.75
CA LYS A 202 10.49 -2.35 -14.10
C LYS A 202 11.97 -2.54 -14.44
N LYS A 203 12.64 -3.57 -13.90
CA LYS A 203 14.06 -3.88 -14.22
C LYS A 203 14.25 -4.31 -15.67
N LEU A 204 13.20 -4.72 -16.36
CA LEU A 204 13.23 -4.99 -17.81
C LEU A 204 13.39 -3.73 -18.66
N GLY A 205 13.21 -2.53 -18.08
CA GLY A 205 13.26 -1.25 -18.79
C GLY A 205 12.10 -1.04 -19.77
N THR A 206 11.00 -1.77 -19.61
CA THR A 206 9.84 -1.77 -20.49
C THR A 206 8.75 -0.81 -20.00
N ALA A 207 7.80 -0.50 -20.87
CA ALA A 207 6.60 0.24 -20.49
C ALA A 207 5.71 -0.63 -19.59
N GLY A 208 4.96 0.03 -18.68
CA GLY A 208 4.06 -0.72 -17.82
C GLY A 208 3.10 0.15 -17.01
N LEU A 209 2.01 -0.48 -16.59
CA LEU A 209 0.95 0.05 -15.73
C LEU A 209 0.64 -0.95 -14.63
N ASN A 210 0.50 -0.45 -13.41
CA ASN A 210 0.17 -1.24 -12.24
C ASN A 210 -1.16 -0.78 -11.65
N PHE A 211 -2.05 -1.74 -11.35
CA PHE A 211 -3.42 -1.51 -10.92
C PHE A 211 -3.69 -2.12 -9.56
N ALA A 212 -4.43 -1.41 -8.70
CA ALA A 212 -4.96 -1.98 -7.47
C ALA A 212 -6.21 -1.23 -6.99
N PHE A 213 -7.14 -1.92 -6.36
CA PHE A 213 -8.19 -1.28 -5.57
C PHE A 213 -7.86 -1.34 -4.08
N ILE A 214 -8.16 -0.24 -3.35
CA ILE A 214 -7.66 -0.02 -2.00
C ILE A 214 -8.75 0.23 -0.95
N GLY A 215 -10.03 0.21 -1.35
CA GLY A 215 -11.13 0.41 -0.41
C GLY A 215 -11.29 -0.77 0.56
N ASN A 216 -11.66 -0.48 1.80
CA ASN A 216 -11.72 -1.47 2.90
C ASN A 216 -10.36 -2.16 3.15
N TRP A 217 -9.26 -1.39 3.06
CA TRP A 217 -7.90 -1.90 3.22
C TRP A 217 -7.62 -2.49 4.63
N GLU A 218 -8.46 -2.21 5.63
CA GLU A 218 -8.42 -2.85 6.95
C GLU A 218 -8.70 -4.36 6.91
N ARG A 219 -9.14 -4.88 5.76
CA ARG A 219 -9.32 -6.32 5.50
C ARG A 219 -8.08 -6.99 4.91
N TYR A 220 -7.16 -6.17 4.37
CA TYR A 220 -5.93 -6.62 3.76
C TYR A 220 -5.09 -7.47 4.70
N HIS A 221 -4.58 -8.59 4.21
CA HIS A 221 -3.77 -9.55 4.96
C HIS A 221 -4.45 -10.12 6.21
N THR A 222 -5.77 -10.22 6.22
CA THR A 222 -6.57 -10.78 7.32
C THR A 222 -7.55 -11.83 6.80
N PRO A 223 -8.19 -12.65 7.67
CA PRO A 223 -9.26 -13.57 7.25
C PRO A 223 -10.47 -12.89 6.61
N ARG A 224 -10.53 -11.56 6.66
CA ARG A 224 -11.62 -10.76 6.06
C ARG A 224 -11.39 -10.47 4.57
N ASP A 225 -10.21 -10.72 4.05
CA ASP A 225 -9.96 -10.76 2.62
C ASP A 225 -10.51 -12.08 2.05
N SER A 226 -11.82 -12.17 1.95
CA SER A 226 -12.58 -13.37 1.60
C SER A 226 -13.52 -13.11 0.42
N PRO A 227 -13.94 -14.14 -0.31
CA PRO A 227 -14.82 -13.99 -1.48
C PRO A 227 -16.13 -13.26 -1.17
N GLY A 228 -16.68 -13.42 0.05
CA GLY A 228 -17.89 -12.75 0.50
C GLY A 228 -17.73 -11.25 0.74
N ASN A 229 -16.51 -10.79 0.95
CA ASN A 229 -16.17 -9.39 1.19
C ASN A 229 -15.60 -8.66 -0.04
N LEU A 230 -15.28 -9.39 -1.10
CA LEU A 230 -14.79 -8.81 -2.34
C LEU A 230 -15.94 -8.14 -3.11
N ASP A 231 -15.76 -6.89 -3.46
CA ASP A 231 -16.72 -6.15 -4.29
C ASP A 231 -16.64 -6.59 -5.76
N ARG A 232 -17.76 -7.04 -6.30
CA ARG A 232 -17.83 -7.53 -7.68
C ARG A 232 -17.66 -6.41 -8.72
N GLY A 233 -18.02 -5.17 -8.36
CA GLY A 233 -17.82 -4.02 -9.23
C GLY A 233 -16.34 -3.67 -9.37
N SER A 234 -15.57 -3.82 -8.30
CA SER A 234 -14.10 -3.65 -8.31
C SER A 234 -13.42 -4.68 -9.22
N LEU A 235 -13.77 -5.95 -9.05
CA LEU A 235 -13.29 -7.04 -9.91
C LEU A 235 -13.66 -6.83 -11.39
N GLN A 236 -14.90 -6.36 -11.67
CA GLN A 236 -15.32 -6.07 -13.05
C GLN A 236 -14.53 -4.91 -13.65
N HIS A 237 -14.30 -3.83 -12.87
CA HIS A 237 -13.54 -2.66 -13.34
C HIS A 237 -12.09 -3.02 -13.67
N GLU A 238 -11.49 -3.90 -12.89
CA GLU A 238 -10.15 -4.43 -13.14
C GLU A 238 -10.11 -5.30 -14.40
N GLY A 239 -11.08 -6.21 -14.54
CA GLY A 239 -11.23 -7.05 -15.74
C GLY A 239 -11.45 -6.24 -17.01
N ASP A 240 -12.26 -5.19 -16.96
CA ASP A 240 -12.48 -4.29 -18.09
C ASP A 240 -11.16 -3.62 -18.51
N ALA A 241 -10.37 -3.12 -17.55
CA ALA A 241 -9.05 -2.55 -17.82
C ALA A 241 -8.10 -3.57 -18.45
N ALA A 242 -8.04 -4.79 -17.90
CA ALA A 242 -7.17 -5.85 -18.39
C ALA A 242 -7.47 -6.21 -19.85
N VAL A 243 -8.74 -6.45 -20.18
CA VAL A 243 -9.13 -6.86 -21.55
C VAL A 243 -8.90 -5.74 -22.55
N VAL A 244 -9.32 -4.50 -22.23
CA VAL A 244 -9.23 -3.36 -23.14
C VAL A 244 -7.76 -3.00 -23.43
N LEU A 245 -6.92 -2.95 -22.40
CA LEU A 245 -5.51 -2.60 -22.55
C LEU A 245 -4.70 -3.71 -23.20
N ALA A 246 -4.95 -4.98 -22.84
CA ALA A 246 -4.28 -6.11 -23.48
C ALA A 246 -4.59 -6.20 -24.99
N ARG A 247 -5.85 -5.96 -25.40
CA ARG A 247 -6.21 -5.86 -26.82
C ARG A 247 -5.54 -4.71 -27.52
N ARG A 248 -5.51 -3.53 -26.87
CA ARG A 248 -4.91 -2.32 -27.44
C ARG A 248 -3.41 -2.49 -27.65
N PHE A 249 -2.69 -2.84 -26.62
CA PHE A 249 -1.23 -3.06 -26.71
C PHE A 249 -0.90 -4.31 -27.55
N GLY A 250 -1.76 -5.31 -27.53
CA GLY A 250 -1.65 -6.46 -28.42
C GLY A 250 -1.78 -6.13 -29.90
N ALA A 251 -2.32 -4.95 -30.26
CA ALA A 251 -2.49 -4.49 -31.66
C ALA A 251 -1.53 -3.35 -32.04
N MET A 252 -0.79 -2.75 -31.09
CA MET A 252 0.11 -1.62 -31.33
C MET A 252 1.55 -2.08 -31.66
N ASP A 253 2.33 -1.20 -32.27
CA ASP A 253 3.78 -1.34 -32.27
C ASP A 253 4.34 -1.07 -30.86
N LEU A 254 4.81 -2.11 -30.19
CA LEU A 254 5.36 -2.02 -28.84
C LEU A 254 6.72 -1.32 -28.76
N GLY A 255 7.42 -1.12 -29.89
CA GLY A 255 8.64 -0.32 -29.96
C GLY A 255 8.42 1.19 -29.77
N ALA A 256 7.17 1.66 -29.95
CA ALA A 256 6.81 3.09 -29.92
C ALA A 256 6.15 3.54 -28.60
N LEU A 257 6.20 2.74 -27.53
CA LEU A 257 5.52 3.04 -26.27
C LEU A 257 6.23 4.10 -25.41
N GLN A 258 7.54 4.26 -25.56
CA GLN A 258 8.34 5.21 -24.79
C GLN A 258 8.11 6.65 -25.30
N SER A 259 7.74 7.53 -24.38
CA SER A 259 7.49 8.95 -24.67
C SER A 259 7.73 9.81 -23.42
N ARG A 260 7.60 11.12 -23.54
CA ARG A 260 7.70 12.00 -22.36
C ARG A 260 6.56 11.69 -21.37
N ASP A 261 6.88 11.76 -20.07
CA ASP A 261 5.91 11.53 -19.01
C ASP A 261 4.72 12.51 -19.10
N ALA A 262 3.57 12.02 -18.65
CA ALA A 262 2.35 12.79 -18.55
C ALA A 262 2.02 13.19 -17.11
N VAL A 263 1.46 14.36 -16.94
CA VAL A 263 0.62 14.72 -15.79
C VAL A 263 -0.79 14.28 -16.10
N TYR A 264 -1.41 13.51 -15.21
CA TYR A 264 -2.77 12.99 -15.41
C TYR A 264 -3.51 12.87 -14.08
N PHE A 265 -4.83 12.93 -14.14
CA PHE A 265 -5.67 12.78 -12.95
C PHE A 265 -7.09 12.42 -13.37
N SER A 266 -7.71 11.55 -12.62
CA SER A 266 -9.09 11.17 -12.85
C SER A 266 -10.06 12.19 -12.28
N LEU A 267 -11.19 12.37 -12.97
CA LEU A 267 -12.35 13.09 -12.49
C LEU A 267 -13.51 12.10 -12.30
N PRO A 268 -13.63 11.47 -11.11
CA PRO A 268 -14.50 10.31 -10.91
C PRO A 268 -15.97 10.56 -11.26
N LEU A 269 -16.50 11.75 -10.93
CA LEU A 269 -17.90 12.12 -11.21
C LEU A 269 -18.18 12.29 -12.71
N VAL A 270 -17.15 12.61 -13.50
CA VAL A 270 -17.24 12.80 -14.95
C VAL A 270 -16.86 11.53 -15.70
N GLY A 271 -16.08 10.66 -15.09
CA GLY A 271 -15.62 9.38 -15.66
C GLY A 271 -14.53 9.54 -16.73
N VAL A 272 -13.71 10.60 -16.65
CA VAL A 272 -12.61 10.89 -17.58
C VAL A 272 -11.30 11.11 -16.83
N ALA A 273 -10.17 10.96 -17.51
CA ALA A 273 -8.84 11.29 -17.00
C ALA A 273 -8.15 12.32 -17.92
N PRO A 274 -8.25 13.62 -17.61
CA PRO A 274 -7.45 14.66 -18.27
C PRO A 274 -5.96 14.37 -18.13
N ARG A 275 -5.21 14.68 -19.18
CA ARG A 275 -3.76 14.47 -19.23
C ARG A 275 -3.07 15.51 -20.11
N TYR A 276 -1.81 15.79 -19.80
CA TYR A 276 -0.93 16.63 -20.60
C TYR A 276 0.53 16.28 -20.35
N SER A 277 1.42 16.62 -21.29
CA SER A 277 2.85 16.37 -21.14
C SER A 277 3.43 17.14 -19.95
N THR A 278 4.35 16.53 -19.21
CA THR A 278 5.08 17.16 -18.10
C THR A 278 5.76 18.48 -18.49
N VAL A 279 6.14 18.64 -19.78
CA VAL A 279 6.72 19.88 -20.31
C VAL A 279 5.76 21.07 -20.21
N LEU A 280 4.45 20.81 -20.25
CA LEU A 280 3.43 21.87 -20.15
C LEU A 280 3.15 22.30 -18.71
N ALA A 281 3.60 21.55 -17.70
CA ALA A 281 3.29 21.84 -16.30
C ALA A 281 3.76 23.24 -15.88
N LEU A 282 5.01 23.59 -16.15
CA LEU A 282 5.56 24.92 -15.81
C LEU A 282 4.92 26.05 -16.65
N PRO A 283 4.79 25.95 -17.97
CA PRO A 283 4.06 26.94 -18.77
C PRO A 283 2.61 27.17 -18.29
N LEU A 284 1.88 26.13 -17.93
CA LEU A 284 0.53 26.24 -17.37
C LEU A 284 0.53 26.95 -16.00
N ALA A 285 1.49 26.63 -15.11
CA ALA A 285 1.63 27.31 -13.84
C ALA A 285 1.96 28.81 -14.02
N VAL A 286 2.86 29.15 -14.94
CA VAL A 286 3.18 30.54 -15.29
C VAL A 286 1.97 31.27 -15.88
N GLY A 287 1.22 30.63 -16.77
CA GLY A 287 -0.02 31.18 -17.33
C GLY A 287 -1.07 31.43 -16.24
N ALA A 288 -1.26 30.48 -15.31
CA ALA A 288 -2.16 30.63 -14.17
C ALA A 288 -1.70 31.75 -13.22
N ALA A 289 -0.39 31.89 -12.98
CA ALA A 289 0.19 32.99 -12.22
C ALA A 289 -0.02 34.34 -12.93
N GLY A 290 0.15 34.39 -14.25
CA GLY A 290 -0.14 35.56 -15.05
C GLY A 290 -1.62 35.96 -14.97
N LEU A 291 -2.53 35.01 -15.05
CA LEU A 291 -3.98 35.23 -14.87
C LEU A 291 -4.29 35.76 -13.46
N PHE A 292 -3.64 35.22 -12.42
CA PHE A 292 -3.72 35.74 -11.04
C PHE A 292 -3.27 37.20 -10.96
N VAL A 293 -2.10 37.53 -11.51
CA VAL A 293 -1.58 38.90 -11.51
C VAL A 293 -2.55 39.87 -12.24
N LEU A 294 -3.06 39.45 -13.40
CA LEU A 294 -4.04 40.22 -14.16
C LEU A 294 -5.30 40.49 -13.31
N ALA A 295 -5.87 39.46 -12.73
CA ALA A 295 -7.06 39.56 -11.87
C ALA A 295 -6.81 40.46 -10.65
N PHE A 296 -5.65 40.34 -10.03
CA PHE A 296 -5.24 41.17 -8.90
C PHE A 296 -5.09 42.64 -9.27
N VAL A 297 -4.44 42.94 -10.40
CA VAL A 297 -4.29 44.32 -10.91
C VAL A 297 -5.64 44.93 -11.24
N ILE A 298 -6.56 44.19 -11.87
CA ILE A 298 -7.93 44.66 -12.17
C ILE A 298 -8.66 44.97 -10.85
N ALA A 299 -8.66 44.05 -9.88
CA ALA A 299 -9.32 44.26 -8.59
C ALA A 299 -8.68 45.46 -7.83
N ARG A 300 -7.35 45.63 -7.94
CA ARG A 300 -6.63 46.75 -7.33
C ARG A 300 -7.02 48.11 -7.94
N ARG A 301 -7.08 48.18 -9.27
CA ARG A 301 -7.53 49.39 -9.99
C ARG A 301 -8.95 49.76 -9.62
N ARG A 302 -9.79 48.78 -9.34
CA ARG A 302 -11.20 48.96 -8.91
C ARG A 302 -11.35 49.20 -7.41
N ARG A 303 -10.26 49.27 -6.66
CA ARG A 303 -10.27 49.40 -5.19
C ARG A 303 -10.99 48.27 -4.43
N GLU A 304 -11.14 47.10 -5.05
CA GLU A 304 -11.77 45.91 -4.48
C GLU A 304 -10.79 45.17 -3.57
N THR A 305 -9.48 45.43 -3.68
CA THR A 305 -8.43 44.87 -2.85
C THR A 305 -7.34 45.89 -2.51
N SER A 306 -6.55 45.62 -1.48
CA SER A 306 -5.38 46.45 -1.09
C SER A 306 -4.14 45.57 -0.92
N ILE A 307 -2.96 46.08 -1.28
CA ILE A 307 -1.70 45.31 -1.16
C ILE A 307 -1.46 44.92 0.29
N GLY A 308 -1.47 45.89 1.22
CA GLY A 308 -1.22 45.62 2.64
C GLY A 308 -2.23 44.64 3.24
N GLY A 309 -3.53 44.79 2.89
CA GLY A 309 -4.56 43.86 3.32
C GLY A 309 -4.36 42.46 2.79
N THR A 310 -3.97 42.32 1.49
CA THR A 310 -3.68 41.02 0.90
C THR A 310 -2.45 40.37 1.50
N VAL A 311 -1.35 41.10 1.68
CA VAL A 311 -0.11 40.59 2.31
C VAL A 311 -0.37 40.07 3.73
N LEU A 312 -1.09 40.82 4.55
CA LEU A 312 -1.44 40.36 5.90
C LEU A 312 -2.36 39.15 5.86
N ALA A 313 -3.32 39.10 4.94
CA ALA A 313 -4.19 37.95 4.76
C ALA A 313 -3.40 36.71 4.26
N VAL A 314 -2.34 36.87 3.43
CA VAL A 314 -1.43 35.77 3.04
C VAL A 314 -0.75 35.15 4.26
N ILE A 315 -0.21 35.99 5.15
CA ILE A 315 0.44 35.51 6.38
C ILE A 315 -0.56 34.71 7.23
N VAL A 316 -1.75 35.27 7.46
CA VAL A 316 -2.79 34.61 8.26
C VAL A 316 -3.22 33.30 7.62
N TYR A 317 -3.41 33.27 6.29
CA TYR A 317 -3.77 32.04 5.60
C TYR A 317 -2.66 30.99 5.60
N ALA A 318 -1.41 31.39 5.42
CA ALA A 318 -0.28 30.47 5.51
C ALA A 318 -0.16 29.84 6.92
N VAL A 319 -0.34 30.65 7.97
CA VAL A 319 -0.40 30.15 9.35
C VAL A 319 -1.59 29.19 9.55
N PHE A 320 -2.74 29.49 8.95
CA PHE A 320 -3.91 28.59 9.00
C PHE A 320 -3.62 27.24 8.31
N VAL A 321 -3.00 27.25 7.12
CA VAL A 321 -2.62 26.00 6.41
C VAL A 321 -1.63 25.18 7.26
N ALA A 322 -0.64 25.82 7.86
CA ALA A 322 0.31 25.17 8.76
C ALA A 322 -0.38 24.58 10.00
N ALA A 323 -1.29 25.35 10.61
CA ALA A 323 -2.08 24.88 11.76
C ALA A 323 -3.01 23.71 11.41
N ALA A 324 -3.63 23.73 10.23
CA ALA A 324 -4.45 22.62 9.72
C ALA A 324 -3.59 21.35 9.50
N GLY A 325 -2.40 21.50 8.93
CA GLY A 325 -1.44 20.41 8.81
C GLY A 325 -1.02 19.83 10.16
N LEU A 326 -0.72 20.70 11.14
CA LEU A 326 -0.36 20.28 12.50
C LEU A 326 -1.53 19.58 13.22
N LEU A 327 -2.75 20.11 13.10
CA LEU A 327 -3.95 19.46 13.63
C LEU A 327 -4.15 18.10 13.02
N GLY A 328 -4.00 17.99 11.70
CA GLY A 328 -4.05 16.73 10.99
C GLY A 328 -2.99 15.74 11.46
N TRP A 329 -1.74 16.21 11.60
CA TRP A 329 -0.63 15.37 12.11
C TRP A 329 -0.87 14.84 13.53
N ARG A 330 -1.62 15.59 14.35
CA ARG A 330 -2.00 15.19 15.71
C ARG A 330 -3.33 14.42 15.78
N SER A 331 -4.11 14.39 14.70
CA SER A 331 -5.50 13.89 14.71
C SER A 331 -5.61 12.45 15.18
N GLY A 332 -4.76 11.56 14.71
CA GLY A 332 -4.73 10.19 15.16
C GLY A 332 -4.44 10.08 16.68
N ARG A 333 -3.47 10.85 17.21
CA ARG A 333 -3.20 10.87 18.66
C ARG A 333 -4.38 11.42 19.47
N LEU A 334 -5.05 12.46 18.96
CA LEU A 334 -6.23 13.04 19.60
C LEU A 334 -7.38 12.04 19.63
N ALA A 335 -7.62 11.34 18.53
CA ALA A 335 -8.57 10.24 18.48
C ALA A 335 -8.23 9.13 19.50
N GLY A 336 -6.94 8.78 19.62
CA GLY A 336 -6.44 7.80 20.60
C GLY A 336 -6.60 8.22 22.07
N LEU A 337 -6.74 9.52 22.36
CA LEU A 337 -7.08 9.98 23.72
C LEU A 337 -8.55 9.73 24.07
N LEU A 338 -9.42 9.79 23.06
CA LEU A 338 -10.86 9.53 23.22
C LEU A 338 -11.13 8.02 23.23
N HIS A 339 -10.37 7.26 22.45
CA HIS A 339 -10.39 5.80 22.45
C HIS A 339 -9.03 5.28 22.86
N ALA A 340 -8.91 4.64 24.00
CA ALA A 340 -7.64 4.02 24.48
C ALA A 340 -7.15 2.85 23.58
N ARG A 341 -7.60 2.78 22.33
CA ARG A 341 -7.43 1.63 21.42
C ARG A 341 -7.04 2.10 20.03
N TRP A 342 -5.80 1.80 19.66
CA TRP A 342 -5.27 2.00 18.32
C TRP A 342 -5.32 0.70 17.52
N LEU A 343 -5.68 0.82 16.25
CA LEU A 343 -5.43 -0.23 15.27
C LEU A 343 -4.01 -0.07 14.71
N PRO A 344 -3.39 -1.15 14.19
CA PRO A 344 -2.09 -1.07 13.53
C PRO A 344 -2.10 -0.08 12.37
N GLU A 345 -0.92 0.41 12.00
CA GLU A 345 -0.70 1.27 10.83
C GLU A 345 -1.41 2.65 10.85
N GLY A 346 -1.70 3.19 12.04
CA GLY A 346 -2.30 4.52 12.18
C GLY A 346 -3.82 4.55 12.04
N ASN A 347 -4.47 3.39 11.98
CA ASN A 347 -5.93 3.32 12.03
C ASN A 347 -6.45 3.54 13.45
N VAL A 348 -7.58 4.21 13.50
CA VAL A 348 -8.37 4.42 14.70
C VAL A 348 -9.72 3.77 14.49
N LEU A 349 -10.28 3.12 15.52
CA LEU A 349 -11.68 2.72 15.51
C LEU A 349 -12.56 3.88 15.01
N MET A 350 -13.53 3.59 14.12
CA MET A 350 -14.35 4.62 13.49
C MET A 350 -13.57 5.70 12.72
N GLY A 351 -12.40 5.33 12.15
CA GLY A 351 -11.47 6.24 11.50
C GLY A 351 -12.10 7.19 10.48
N GLY A 352 -13.11 6.73 9.73
CA GLY A 352 -13.84 7.57 8.78
C GLY A 352 -14.57 8.74 9.45
N TRP A 353 -15.17 8.52 10.63
CA TRP A 353 -15.84 9.57 11.39
C TRP A 353 -14.84 10.55 12.02
N TYR A 354 -13.67 10.07 12.46
CA TYR A 354 -12.59 10.94 12.90
C TYR A 354 -12.00 11.76 11.77
N ALA A 355 -11.86 11.19 10.57
CA ALA A 355 -11.44 11.93 9.39
C ALA A 355 -12.46 13.02 9.01
N ALA A 356 -13.76 12.68 9.03
CA ALA A 356 -14.83 13.65 8.83
C ALA A 356 -14.84 14.76 9.92
N THR A 357 -14.56 14.39 11.17
CA THR A 357 -14.40 15.36 12.28
C THR A 357 -13.20 16.29 12.02
N LEU A 358 -12.06 15.77 11.58
CA LEU A 358 -10.88 16.56 11.22
C LEU A 358 -11.21 17.57 10.11
N VAL A 359 -11.79 17.11 9.01
CA VAL A 359 -12.21 17.94 7.88
C VAL A 359 -13.21 19.02 8.35
N GLY A 360 -14.22 18.63 9.12
CA GLY A 360 -15.22 19.54 9.67
C GLY A 360 -14.64 20.57 10.64
N ALA A 361 -13.68 20.17 11.50
CA ALA A 361 -13.01 21.08 12.41
C ALA A 361 -12.17 22.14 11.65
N ILE A 362 -11.42 21.72 10.62
CA ILE A 362 -10.66 22.65 9.78
C ILE A 362 -11.62 23.57 9.02
N ALA A 363 -12.74 23.05 8.49
CA ALA A 363 -13.75 23.87 7.85
C ALA A 363 -14.37 24.88 8.83
N THR A 364 -14.69 24.48 10.04
CA THR A 364 -15.21 25.36 11.10
C THR A 364 -14.22 26.47 11.42
N LEU A 365 -12.95 26.13 11.63
CA LEU A 365 -11.88 27.09 11.91
C LEU A 365 -11.67 28.07 10.77
N TRP A 366 -11.68 27.58 9.52
CA TRP A 366 -11.54 28.45 8.33
C TRP A 366 -12.71 29.41 8.20
N LEU A 367 -13.95 28.92 8.30
CA LEU A 367 -15.15 29.73 8.15
C LEU A 367 -15.29 30.75 9.26
N ALA A 368 -14.91 30.43 10.50
CA ALA A 368 -14.84 31.36 11.61
C ALA A 368 -13.75 32.41 11.39
N LEU A 369 -12.53 31.99 10.97
CA LEU A 369 -11.44 32.89 10.64
C LEU A 369 -11.84 33.81 9.47
N TYR A 370 -12.47 33.27 8.45
CA TYR A 370 -13.00 34.05 7.31
C TYR A 370 -13.97 35.11 7.79
N ALA A 371 -14.94 34.77 8.66
CA ALA A 371 -15.90 35.72 9.22
C ALA A 371 -15.23 36.84 10.04
N LEU A 372 -14.16 36.52 10.77
CA LEU A 372 -13.33 37.51 11.50
C LEU A 372 -12.54 38.40 10.54
N LEU A 373 -11.87 37.82 9.55
CA LEU A 373 -11.09 38.56 8.57
C LEU A 373 -11.97 39.55 7.78
N ARG A 374 -13.22 39.16 7.44
CA ARG A 374 -14.19 40.00 6.75
C ARG A 374 -14.62 41.24 7.53
N LYS A 375 -14.29 41.34 8.83
CA LYS A 375 -14.48 42.59 9.60
C LYS A 375 -13.46 43.66 9.22
N LYS A 376 -12.26 43.28 8.75
CA LYS A 376 -11.15 44.17 8.46
C LYS A 376 -10.71 44.19 7.00
N PHE A 377 -10.95 43.10 6.28
CA PHE A 377 -10.49 42.92 4.90
C PHE A 377 -11.64 42.70 3.93
N ASN A 378 -11.47 43.14 2.68
CA ASN A 378 -12.38 42.85 1.59
C ASN A 378 -12.33 41.36 1.20
N ALA A 379 -13.42 40.82 0.67
CA ALA A 379 -13.48 39.43 0.22
C ALA A 379 -12.39 39.10 -0.81
N HIS A 380 -12.13 40.03 -1.75
CA HIS A 380 -11.07 39.89 -2.74
C HIS A 380 -9.68 39.79 -2.09
N SER A 381 -9.37 40.56 -1.05
CA SER A 381 -8.08 40.47 -0.35
C SER A 381 -7.85 39.10 0.26
N ILE A 382 -8.89 38.48 0.86
CA ILE A 382 -8.81 37.14 1.45
C ILE A 382 -8.70 36.09 0.32
N ALA A 383 -9.49 36.19 -0.74
CA ALA A 383 -9.43 35.27 -1.87
C ALA A 383 -8.05 35.31 -2.55
N PHE A 384 -7.52 36.49 -2.87
CA PHE A 384 -6.19 36.62 -3.47
C PHE A 384 -5.07 36.15 -2.52
N ALA A 385 -5.25 36.28 -1.23
CA ALA A 385 -4.30 35.74 -0.27
C ALA A 385 -4.22 34.21 -0.33
N ALA A 386 -5.35 33.53 -0.35
CA ALA A 386 -5.39 32.08 -0.52
C ALA A 386 -4.80 31.66 -1.88
N LEU A 387 -5.22 32.32 -2.96
CA LEU A 387 -4.76 32.02 -4.32
C LEU A 387 -3.27 32.29 -4.53
N PHE A 388 -2.66 33.23 -3.77
CA PHE A 388 -1.22 33.45 -3.80
C PHE A 388 -0.43 32.22 -3.31
N VAL A 389 -0.92 31.54 -2.29
CA VAL A 389 -0.33 30.26 -1.81
C VAL A 389 -0.42 29.19 -2.91
N PHE A 390 -1.53 29.15 -3.67
CA PHE A 390 -1.64 28.28 -4.82
C PHE A 390 -0.67 28.65 -5.95
N VAL A 391 -0.43 29.94 -6.22
CA VAL A 391 0.58 30.39 -7.21
C VAL A 391 1.96 29.88 -6.81
N ALA A 392 2.39 30.13 -5.57
CA ALA A 392 3.68 29.69 -5.08
C ALA A 392 3.80 28.15 -5.15
N GLY A 393 2.77 27.44 -4.69
CA GLY A 393 2.74 25.98 -4.73
C GLY A 393 2.67 25.41 -6.15
N ALA A 394 1.91 26.00 -7.06
CA ALA A 394 1.82 25.55 -8.45
C ALA A 394 3.17 25.70 -9.17
N LEU A 395 3.87 26.80 -8.98
CA LEU A 395 5.21 26.99 -9.53
C LEU A 395 6.21 25.99 -8.91
N ALA A 396 6.19 25.82 -7.59
CA ALA A 396 7.07 24.89 -6.90
C ALA A 396 6.83 23.43 -7.31
N THR A 397 5.57 22.97 -7.35
CA THR A 397 5.25 21.60 -7.75
C THR A 397 5.56 21.35 -9.23
N SER A 398 5.33 22.33 -10.11
CA SER A 398 5.66 22.22 -11.54
C SER A 398 7.17 22.11 -11.80
N TRP A 399 8.00 22.49 -10.83
CA TRP A 399 9.45 22.38 -10.91
C TRP A 399 10.00 21.15 -10.20
N PHE A 400 9.56 20.88 -8.96
CA PHE A 400 10.16 19.85 -8.09
C PHE A 400 9.41 18.52 -8.09
N VAL A 401 8.08 18.52 -8.29
CA VAL A 401 7.21 17.34 -8.22
C VAL A 401 6.13 17.46 -9.30
N VAL A 402 6.57 17.37 -10.56
CA VAL A 402 5.75 17.70 -11.71
C VAL A 402 4.41 16.94 -11.76
N GLY A 403 4.41 15.65 -11.35
CA GLY A 403 3.21 14.82 -11.28
C GLY A 403 2.15 15.33 -10.29
N ALA A 404 2.50 16.21 -9.33
CA ALA A 404 1.57 16.80 -8.36
C ALA A 404 1.03 18.18 -8.80
N SER A 405 1.56 18.76 -9.87
CA SER A 405 1.28 20.15 -10.27
C SER A 405 -0.20 20.46 -10.49
N PHE A 406 -0.95 19.51 -11.05
CA PHE A 406 -2.38 19.66 -11.35
C PHE A 406 -3.23 19.97 -10.10
N VAL A 407 -2.83 19.49 -8.93
CA VAL A 407 -3.54 19.67 -7.65
C VAL A 407 -3.69 21.16 -7.31
N LEU A 408 -2.70 21.96 -7.67
CA LEU A 408 -2.66 23.39 -7.36
C LEU A 408 -2.99 24.28 -8.58
N GLN A 409 -2.62 23.86 -9.78
CA GLN A 409 -2.85 24.62 -11.00
C GLN A 409 -4.33 24.83 -11.31
N TRP A 410 -5.12 23.75 -11.36
CA TRP A 410 -6.51 23.84 -11.77
C TRP A 410 -7.42 24.50 -10.73
N PRO A 411 -7.30 24.23 -9.41
CA PRO A 411 -8.00 25.00 -8.39
C PRO A 411 -7.62 26.49 -8.38
N LEU A 412 -6.34 26.83 -8.67
CA LEU A 412 -5.91 28.21 -8.86
C LEU A 412 -6.69 28.90 -9.97
N VAL A 413 -6.76 28.29 -11.14
CA VAL A 413 -7.51 28.84 -12.29
C VAL A 413 -8.98 29.05 -11.92
N GLY A 414 -9.62 28.04 -11.32
CA GLY A 414 -11.02 28.14 -10.88
C GLY A 414 -11.23 29.27 -9.87
N GLY A 415 -10.37 29.37 -8.84
CA GLY A 415 -10.42 30.41 -7.83
C GLY A 415 -10.19 31.83 -8.38
N VAL A 416 -9.25 31.99 -9.33
CA VAL A 416 -9.02 33.28 -10.00
C VAL A 416 -10.21 33.70 -10.83
N LEU A 417 -10.80 32.78 -11.62
CA LEU A 417 -12.00 33.05 -12.40
C LEU A 417 -13.19 33.42 -11.50
N ALA A 418 -13.32 32.74 -10.35
CA ALA A 418 -14.32 33.10 -9.33
C ALA A 418 -14.08 34.52 -8.78
N ALA A 419 -12.82 34.88 -8.45
CA ALA A 419 -12.49 36.22 -7.97
C ALA A 419 -12.76 37.30 -9.03
N MET A 420 -12.53 36.99 -10.30
CA MET A 420 -12.89 37.90 -11.41
C MET A 420 -14.41 38.08 -11.57
N ALA A 421 -15.18 37.03 -11.33
CA ALA A 421 -16.63 37.05 -11.36
C ALA A 421 -17.27 37.73 -10.13
N LEU A 422 -16.55 37.72 -8.96
CA LEU A 422 -16.98 38.42 -7.74
C LEU A 422 -16.71 39.93 -7.88
N ARG A 423 -17.58 40.65 -8.55
CA ARG A 423 -17.46 42.12 -8.66
C ARG A 423 -18.13 42.82 -7.49
N ALA A 424 -17.50 43.87 -6.98
CA ALA A 424 -18.15 44.74 -6.01
C ALA A 424 -19.40 45.39 -6.70
N GLY A 425 -20.53 45.23 -6.04
CA GLY A 425 -21.78 45.74 -6.57
C GLY A 425 -22.37 44.95 -7.76
N TRP A 426 -21.94 43.67 -7.96
CA TRP A 426 -22.61 42.78 -8.91
C TRP A 426 -24.05 42.47 -8.45
N GLU A 427 -24.94 43.41 -8.68
CA GLU A 427 -26.38 43.22 -8.59
C GLU A 427 -26.77 42.29 -9.75
N VAL A 428 -27.11 41.05 -9.39
CA VAL A 428 -27.65 40.11 -10.37
C VAL A 428 -29.02 40.62 -10.76
N PRO A 429 -29.30 40.86 -12.07
CA PRO A 429 -30.61 41.27 -12.53
C PRO A 429 -31.67 40.26 -12.04
N PRO A 430 -32.89 40.68 -11.72
CA PRO A 430 -33.97 39.75 -11.44
C PRO A 430 -34.06 38.71 -12.54
N GLY A 431 -33.96 37.42 -12.23
CA GLY A 431 -33.96 36.31 -13.20
C GLY A 431 -32.60 35.71 -13.56
N ALA A 432 -31.44 36.34 -13.26
CA ALA A 432 -30.11 35.80 -13.56
C ALA A 432 -29.57 34.81 -12.46
N GLY A 433 -30.39 34.42 -11.50
CA GLY A 433 -30.02 33.46 -10.43
C GLY A 433 -29.41 32.13 -10.95
N PRO A 434 -30.00 31.50 -11.98
CA PRO A 434 -29.46 30.25 -12.52
C PRO A 434 -28.07 30.43 -13.15
N LEU A 435 -27.83 31.49 -13.90
CA LEU A 435 -26.53 31.79 -14.53
C LEU A 435 -25.45 32.03 -13.48
N ARG A 436 -25.79 32.77 -12.42
CA ARG A 436 -24.87 33.01 -11.29
C ARG A 436 -24.53 31.71 -10.58
N ALA A 437 -25.51 30.87 -10.27
CA ALA A 437 -25.30 29.57 -9.67
C ALA A 437 -24.41 28.69 -10.55
N PHE A 438 -24.64 28.69 -11.86
CA PHE A 438 -23.83 27.96 -12.83
C PHE A 438 -22.37 28.43 -12.83
N ILE A 439 -22.10 29.75 -12.88
CA ILE A 439 -20.73 30.30 -12.83
C ILE A 439 -20.04 29.94 -11.51
N ILE A 440 -20.75 30.02 -10.39
CA ILE A 440 -20.21 29.64 -9.08
C ILE A 440 -19.83 28.14 -9.04
N CYS A 441 -20.72 27.27 -9.51
CA CYS A 441 -20.47 25.84 -9.60
C CYS A 441 -19.29 25.52 -10.53
N LEU A 442 -19.27 26.15 -11.72
CA LEU A 442 -18.22 25.93 -12.70
C LEU A 442 -16.84 26.35 -12.17
N THR A 443 -16.75 27.48 -11.47
CA THR A 443 -15.48 27.95 -10.89
C THR A 443 -15.07 27.19 -9.63
N ALA A 444 -16.01 26.56 -8.93
CA ALA A 444 -15.74 25.66 -7.79
C ALA A 444 -15.30 24.26 -8.24
N ALA A 445 -15.71 23.85 -9.45
CA ALA A 445 -15.52 22.47 -9.93
C ALA A 445 -14.07 21.98 -9.86
N PRO A 446 -13.02 22.75 -10.25
CA PRO A 446 -11.65 22.28 -10.15
C PRO A 446 -11.23 21.93 -8.71
N ALA A 447 -11.57 22.73 -7.71
CA ALA A 447 -11.29 22.44 -6.31
C ALA A 447 -12.12 21.23 -5.83
N ALA A 448 -13.41 21.18 -6.18
CA ALA A 448 -14.31 20.12 -5.74
C ALA A 448 -13.95 18.76 -6.36
N LEU A 449 -13.60 18.71 -7.64
CA LEU A 449 -13.35 17.47 -8.37
C LEU A 449 -11.91 16.94 -8.23
N ILE A 450 -10.96 17.79 -7.80
CA ILE A 450 -9.56 17.42 -7.65
C ILE A 450 -9.20 17.25 -6.16
N VAL A 451 -9.43 18.29 -5.34
CA VAL A 451 -8.92 18.30 -3.97
C VAL A 451 -9.70 17.34 -3.06
N TRP A 452 -11.04 17.33 -3.13
CA TRP A 452 -11.84 16.51 -2.23
C TRP A 452 -11.71 15.00 -2.46
N PRO A 453 -11.67 14.49 -3.70
CA PRO A 453 -11.33 13.08 -3.93
C PRO A 453 -9.94 12.69 -3.41
N LEU A 454 -8.95 13.60 -3.48
CA LEU A 454 -7.62 13.34 -2.92
C LEU A 454 -7.63 13.26 -1.39
N VAL A 455 -8.41 14.11 -0.71
CA VAL A 455 -8.60 14.00 0.76
C VAL A 455 -9.14 12.63 1.14
N SER A 456 -10.16 12.15 0.42
CA SER A 456 -10.73 10.81 0.62
C SER A 456 -9.73 9.70 0.31
N LEU A 457 -9.00 9.83 -0.80
CA LEU A 457 -8.01 8.86 -1.23
C LEU A 457 -6.86 8.71 -0.23
N VAL A 458 -6.33 9.83 0.28
CA VAL A 458 -5.26 9.82 1.30
C VAL A 458 -5.74 9.11 2.57
N PHE A 459 -6.99 9.40 3.00
CA PHE A 459 -7.56 8.70 4.15
C PHE A 459 -7.73 7.21 3.89
N VAL A 460 -8.30 6.83 2.74
CA VAL A 460 -8.51 5.42 2.37
C VAL A 460 -7.19 4.67 2.24
N ALA A 461 -6.14 5.30 1.72
CA ALA A 461 -4.84 4.65 1.53
C ALA A 461 -4.02 4.49 2.82
N MET A 462 -4.11 5.45 3.76
CA MET A 462 -3.15 5.57 4.86
C MET A 462 -3.80 5.86 6.23
N GLY A 463 -5.12 5.92 6.34
CA GLY A 463 -5.82 6.25 7.58
C GLY A 463 -5.48 7.64 8.12
N LEU A 464 -5.40 7.75 9.45
CA LEU A 464 -5.01 8.97 10.19
C LEU A 464 -3.61 8.85 10.80
N ALA A 465 -2.67 8.22 10.08
CA ALA A 465 -1.25 8.29 10.43
C ALA A 465 -0.78 9.76 10.44
N PRO A 466 0.30 10.12 11.14
CA PRO A 466 0.75 11.52 11.23
C PRO A 466 0.90 12.20 9.86
N GLU A 467 1.52 11.52 8.90
CA GLU A 467 1.81 12.06 7.57
C GLU A 467 0.52 12.22 6.75
N SER A 468 -0.35 11.21 6.74
CA SER A 468 -1.63 11.27 6.04
C SER A 468 -2.60 12.25 6.68
N GLY A 469 -2.66 12.29 8.00
CA GLY A 469 -3.43 13.29 8.73
C GLY A 469 -2.99 14.72 8.40
N ALA A 470 -1.67 14.97 8.36
CA ALA A 470 -1.14 16.26 7.92
C ALA A 470 -1.53 16.60 6.47
N ALA A 471 -1.42 15.63 5.55
CA ALA A 471 -1.82 15.81 4.15
C ALA A 471 -3.32 16.12 4.02
N ILE A 472 -4.18 15.38 4.75
CA ILE A 472 -5.64 15.66 4.83
C ILE A 472 -5.88 17.09 5.33
N GLY A 473 -5.18 17.50 6.40
CA GLY A 473 -5.30 18.84 6.96
C GLY A 473 -4.94 19.94 5.95
N VAL A 474 -3.79 19.82 5.31
CA VAL A 474 -3.31 20.78 4.30
C VAL A 474 -4.23 20.81 3.08
N LEU A 475 -4.59 19.65 2.51
CA LEU A 475 -5.49 19.57 1.35
C LEU A 475 -6.86 20.19 1.66
N THR A 476 -7.41 19.91 2.86
CA THR A 476 -8.67 20.52 3.31
C THR A 476 -8.56 22.04 3.38
N ALA A 477 -7.49 22.56 4.01
CA ALA A 477 -7.28 24.00 4.12
C ALA A 477 -7.12 24.66 2.74
N LEU A 478 -6.36 24.04 1.84
CA LEU A 478 -6.19 24.50 0.46
C LEU A 478 -7.53 24.51 -0.29
N GLY A 479 -8.29 23.40 -0.25
CA GLY A 479 -9.58 23.33 -0.90
C GLY A 479 -10.55 24.43 -0.43
N LEU A 480 -10.60 24.69 0.88
CA LEU A 480 -11.41 25.77 1.45
C LEU A 480 -10.92 27.15 1.02
N GLY A 481 -9.60 27.35 0.95
CA GLY A 481 -9.00 28.59 0.45
C GLY A 481 -9.35 28.87 -1.02
N ALA A 482 -9.29 27.86 -1.87
CA ALA A 482 -9.70 27.97 -3.28
C ALA A 482 -11.19 28.35 -3.42
N LEU A 483 -12.02 27.94 -2.45
CA LEU A 483 -13.45 28.22 -2.40
C LEU A 483 -13.82 29.50 -1.60
N SER A 484 -12.87 30.41 -1.35
CA SER A 484 -13.13 31.62 -0.56
C SER A 484 -14.20 32.53 -1.17
N VAL A 485 -14.26 32.63 -2.51
CA VAL A 485 -15.28 33.39 -3.22
C VAL A 485 -16.66 32.78 -3.05
N GLN A 486 -16.75 31.46 -3.20
CA GLN A 486 -17.99 30.71 -3.00
C GLN A 486 -18.49 30.84 -1.55
N THR A 487 -17.55 30.85 -0.59
CA THR A 487 -17.86 31.12 0.81
C THR A 487 -18.54 32.48 1.01
N GLU A 488 -18.04 33.55 0.36
CA GLU A 488 -18.66 34.88 0.44
C GLU A 488 -20.07 34.89 -0.13
N VAL A 489 -20.28 34.22 -1.27
CA VAL A 489 -21.58 34.14 -1.93
C VAL A 489 -22.59 33.38 -1.08
N ILE A 490 -22.19 32.26 -0.48
CA ILE A 490 -23.05 31.44 0.39
C ILE A 490 -23.42 32.19 1.66
N ALA A 491 -22.46 32.91 2.25
CA ALA A 491 -22.66 33.64 3.48
C ALA A 491 -23.74 34.74 3.41
N GLN A 492 -23.98 35.31 2.22
CA GLN A 492 -25.04 36.31 1.97
C GLN A 492 -25.16 37.40 3.05
N GLY A 493 -24.00 37.92 3.53
CA GLY A 493 -23.93 38.89 4.60
C GLY A 493 -24.05 38.35 6.03
N ARG A 494 -24.54 37.15 6.23
CA ARG A 494 -24.62 36.47 7.55
C ARG A 494 -23.34 35.64 7.77
N ARG A 495 -22.23 36.27 8.01
CA ARG A 495 -20.86 35.70 7.97
C ARG A 495 -20.59 34.52 8.87
N TRP A 496 -21.35 34.36 9.97
CA TRP A 496 -21.09 33.31 10.98
C TRP A 496 -21.88 32.03 10.76
N TRP A 497 -22.99 32.05 10.03
CA TRP A 497 -23.82 30.88 9.91
C TRP A 497 -23.12 29.68 9.23
N PRO A 498 -22.21 29.87 8.21
CA PRO A 498 -21.49 28.72 7.65
C PRO A 498 -20.58 28.05 8.67
N ALA A 499 -19.92 28.86 9.54
CA ALA A 499 -19.09 28.33 10.62
C ALA A 499 -19.90 27.55 11.65
N VAL A 500 -21.10 28.07 12.01
CA VAL A 500 -22.00 27.41 12.96
C VAL A 500 -22.48 26.06 12.42
N ILE A 501 -22.89 26.00 11.15
CA ILE A 501 -23.31 24.72 10.52
C ILE A 501 -22.13 23.73 10.47
N ALA A 502 -20.94 24.18 10.08
CA ALA A 502 -19.74 23.34 10.07
C ALA A 502 -19.41 22.82 11.47
N ALA A 503 -19.54 23.67 12.51
CA ALA A 503 -19.32 23.27 13.90
C ALA A 503 -20.32 22.21 14.37
N ILE A 504 -21.61 22.37 14.02
CA ILE A 504 -22.65 21.38 14.34
C ILE A 504 -22.35 20.05 13.63
N GLY A 505 -22.00 20.09 12.34
CA GLY A 505 -21.61 18.89 11.59
C GLY A 505 -20.38 18.21 12.18
N THR A 506 -19.37 19.00 12.58
CA THR A 506 -18.17 18.49 13.25
C THR A 506 -18.50 17.80 14.56
N ALA A 507 -19.34 18.43 15.40
CA ALA A 507 -19.78 17.87 16.67
C ALA A 507 -20.60 16.58 16.47
N ALA A 508 -21.45 16.54 15.45
CA ALA A 508 -22.21 15.34 15.11
C ALA A 508 -21.29 14.18 14.66
N CYS A 509 -20.29 14.45 13.78
CA CYS A 509 -19.31 13.45 13.38
C CYS A 509 -18.50 12.94 14.58
N LEU A 510 -18.05 13.84 15.46
CA LEU A 510 -17.34 13.48 16.69
C LEU A 510 -18.21 12.65 17.63
N ALA A 511 -19.47 13.04 17.81
CA ALA A 511 -20.40 12.29 18.65
C ALA A 511 -20.57 10.86 18.15
N VAL A 512 -20.71 10.65 16.84
CA VAL A 512 -20.76 9.31 16.25
C VAL A 512 -19.42 8.58 16.45
N ALA A 513 -18.29 9.25 16.21
CA ALA A 513 -16.95 8.65 16.35
C ALA A 513 -16.70 8.10 17.75
N VAL A 514 -17.23 8.73 18.80
CA VAL A 514 -17.01 8.31 20.21
C VAL A 514 -18.04 7.29 20.72
N THR A 515 -19.04 6.90 19.93
CA THR A 515 -20.06 5.94 20.38
C THR A 515 -19.54 4.51 20.48
N GLU A 516 -18.59 4.13 19.62
CA GLU A 516 -18.01 2.79 19.59
C GLU A 516 -16.80 2.72 20.52
N THR A 517 -16.91 1.99 21.62
CA THR A 517 -15.86 1.93 22.66
C THR A 517 -15.09 0.62 22.69
N GLY A 518 -15.43 -0.36 21.85
CA GLY A 518 -14.89 -1.72 21.90
C GLY A 518 -14.48 -2.30 20.54
N TYR A 519 -13.63 -3.33 20.61
CA TYR A 519 -13.42 -4.20 19.45
C TYR A 519 -14.69 -5.00 19.18
N SER A 520 -15.03 -5.14 17.91
CA SER A 520 -16.20 -5.85 17.44
C SER A 520 -15.86 -6.72 16.23
N SER A 521 -16.82 -7.47 15.71
CA SER A 521 -16.64 -8.17 14.44
C SER A 521 -16.45 -7.21 13.24
N ARG A 522 -16.89 -5.95 13.37
CA ARG A 522 -16.69 -4.92 12.36
C ARG A 522 -15.27 -4.31 12.44
N ASP A 523 -14.81 -4.06 13.66
CA ASP A 523 -13.48 -3.50 13.95
C ASP A 523 -12.73 -4.44 14.90
N PRO A 524 -12.18 -5.57 14.40
CA PRO A 524 -11.54 -6.57 15.24
C PRO A 524 -10.16 -6.13 15.72
N ARG A 525 -9.76 -6.69 16.86
CA ARG A 525 -8.37 -6.60 17.33
C ARG A 525 -7.49 -7.52 16.49
N LEU A 526 -6.35 -7.03 16.04
CA LEU A 526 -5.38 -7.80 15.27
C LEU A 526 -4.35 -8.45 16.22
N VAL A 527 -4.32 -9.76 16.27
CA VAL A 527 -3.46 -10.52 17.18
C VAL A 527 -3.07 -11.84 16.55
N ASN A 528 -1.79 -12.08 16.39
CA ASN A 528 -1.26 -13.41 16.09
C ASN A 528 -0.94 -14.14 17.37
N LEU A 529 -1.31 -15.42 17.46
CA LEU A 529 -0.94 -16.31 18.55
C LEU A 529 0.10 -17.31 18.04
N LEU A 530 1.21 -17.42 18.74
CA LEU A 530 2.28 -18.33 18.40
C LEU A 530 2.45 -19.36 19.52
N TYR A 531 2.68 -20.60 19.13
CA TYR A 531 3.23 -21.64 19.99
C TYR A 531 4.72 -21.77 19.68
N VAL A 532 5.58 -21.45 20.61
CA VAL A 532 7.04 -21.41 20.44
C VAL A 532 7.67 -22.50 21.26
N ALA A 533 8.22 -23.51 20.59
CA ALA A 533 8.91 -24.63 21.22
C ALA A 533 10.43 -24.52 21.02
N ASP A 534 11.17 -24.68 22.10
CA ASP A 534 12.63 -24.88 22.10
C ASP A 534 12.92 -26.36 22.31
N ALA A 535 13.37 -27.05 21.28
CA ALA A 535 13.61 -28.48 21.30
C ALA A 535 14.85 -28.86 22.16
N ASP A 536 15.81 -27.94 22.33
CA ASP A 536 17.01 -28.16 23.12
C ASP A 536 16.70 -28.04 24.61
N ALA A 537 15.98 -26.97 24.99
CA ALA A 537 15.58 -26.72 26.37
C ALA A 537 14.37 -27.57 26.81
N ARG A 538 13.67 -28.23 25.89
CA ARG A 538 12.40 -28.93 26.12
C ARG A 538 11.36 -28.02 26.80
N THR A 539 11.25 -26.79 26.33
CA THR A 539 10.30 -25.81 26.85
C THR A 539 9.38 -25.32 25.71
N ALA A 540 8.21 -24.87 26.11
CA ALA A 540 7.29 -24.25 25.17
C ALA A 540 6.64 -23.01 25.80
N GLN A 541 6.27 -22.05 24.94
CA GLN A 541 5.63 -20.81 25.35
C GLN A 541 4.49 -20.44 24.38
N TRP A 542 3.37 -20.01 24.94
CA TRP A 542 2.38 -19.24 24.20
C TRP A 542 2.85 -17.80 24.08
N THR A 543 2.74 -17.24 22.91
CA THR A 543 3.16 -15.87 22.64
C THR A 543 2.09 -15.18 21.80
N ALA A 544 1.52 -14.11 22.33
CA ALA A 544 0.65 -13.24 21.56
C ALA A 544 1.45 -12.07 21.02
N GLN A 545 1.41 -11.90 19.72
CA GLN A 545 1.97 -10.76 19.03
C GLN A 545 0.86 -9.77 18.75
N THR A 546 0.88 -8.62 19.45
CA THR A 546 0.05 -7.49 19.08
C THR A 546 0.85 -6.62 18.12
N ILE A 547 0.23 -6.19 17.07
CA ILE A 547 0.88 -5.31 16.08
C ILE A 547 0.40 -3.87 16.32
N PRO A 548 1.11 -3.07 17.12
CA PRO A 548 0.93 -1.64 17.14
C PRO A 548 2.19 -0.98 16.58
N ARG A 549 2.11 -0.38 15.41
CA ARG A 549 3.08 0.63 15.02
C ARG A 549 2.68 1.97 15.65
N GLY A 550 3.56 2.55 16.44
CA GLY A 550 3.45 3.96 16.86
C GLY A 550 2.84 4.27 18.22
N VAL A 551 2.68 3.31 19.12
CA VAL A 551 2.21 3.57 20.49
C VAL A 551 3.34 3.33 21.48
N PRO A 552 3.58 4.25 22.47
CA PRO A 552 4.53 4.01 23.56
C PRO A 552 4.19 2.70 24.28
N GLN A 553 5.22 1.86 24.49
CA GLN A 553 5.10 0.49 25.00
C GLN A 553 4.78 0.42 26.51
N ASP A 554 4.72 1.54 27.21
CA ASP A 554 4.85 1.63 28.67
C ASP A 554 3.52 1.65 29.41
N ARG A 555 2.37 1.51 28.75
CA ARG A 555 1.07 1.48 29.42
C ARG A 555 0.36 0.16 29.18
N PRO A 556 0.14 -0.68 30.23
CA PRO A 556 -0.79 -1.78 30.14
C PRO A 556 -2.17 -1.22 29.79
N ARG A 557 -2.69 -1.62 28.64
CA ARG A 557 -4.00 -1.14 28.17
C ARG A 557 -5.10 -1.77 29.02
N ALA A 558 -6.06 -0.97 29.47
CA ALA A 558 -7.25 -1.48 30.14
C ALA A 558 -7.90 -2.58 29.26
N GLY A 559 -8.16 -3.74 29.85
CA GLY A 559 -8.72 -4.91 29.17
C GLY A 559 -7.74 -5.80 28.40
N TRP A 560 -6.42 -5.66 28.57
CA TRP A 560 -5.42 -6.57 28.06
C TRP A 560 -4.82 -7.43 29.18
N PRO A 561 -4.61 -8.76 29.00
CA PRO A 561 -4.95 -9.53 27.81
C PRO A 561 -6.46 -9.66 27.61
N ASP A 562 -6.87 -9.78 26.34
CA ASP A 562 -8.25 -10.09 25.97
C ASP A 562 -8.73 -11.36 26.71
N PRO A 563 -10.01 -11.45 27.13
CA PRO A 563 -10.51 -12.64 27.81
C PRO A 563 -10.25 -13.95 27.07
N TRP A 564 -10.29 -13.92 25.74
CA TRP A 564 -9.92 -15.08 24.90
C TRP A 564 -8.43 -15.44 25.01
N LEU A 565 -7.54 -14.45 25.06
CA LEU A 565 -6.09 -14.70 25.20
C LEU A 565 -5.69 -15.21 26.59
N ARG A 566 -6.48 -14.93 27.63
CA ARG A 566 -6.19 -15.42 29.01
C ARG A 566 -6.14 -16.93 29.12
N GLN A 567 -6.90 -17.66 28.28
CA GLN A 567 -6.82 -19.14 28.26
C GLN A 567 -5.44 -19.67 27.86
N TYR A 568 -4.63 -18.88 27.13
CA TYR A 568 -3.28 -19.20 26.71
C TYR A 568 -2.23 -18.54 27.62
N LEU A 569 -2.42 -17.28 27.96
CA LEU A 569 -1.41 -16.43 28.59
C LEU A 569 -1.60 -16.30 30.12
N GLY A 570 -2.74 -16.77 30.66
CA GLY A 570 -3.08 -16.52 32.07
C GLY A 570 -3.35 -15.05 32.36
N ASP A 571 -3.42 -14.70 33.66
CA ASP A 571 -3.75 -13.34 34.12
C ASP A 571 -2.52 -12.42 34.22
N ALA A 572 -1.31 -12.96 34.28
CA ALA A 572 -0.06 -12.21 34.45
C ALA A 572 1.01 -12.64 33.43
N PRO A 573 0.79 -12.38 32.13
CA PRO A 573 1.77 -12.74 31.10
C PRO A 573 3.04 -11.91 31.24
N ARG A 574 4.17 -12.50 30.88
CA ARG A 574 5.44 -11.79 30.74
C ARG A 574 5.41 -10.87 29.53
N THR A 575 5.95 -9.68 29.66
CA THR A 575 6.18 -8.76 28.53
C THR A 575 7.56 -9.00 27.96
N GLY A 576 7.66 -9.05 26.64
CA GLY A 576 8.93 -9.25 25.94
C GLY A 576 8.83 -10.37 24.89
N ARG A 577 9.82 -10.39 24.02
CA ARG A 577 9.94 -11.38 22.95
C ARG A 577 10.58 -12.65 23.54
N PRO A 578 10.03 -13.85 23.28
CA PRO A 578 10.70 -15.10 23.67
C PRO A 578 12.10 -15.19 23.04
N ASP A 579 13.09 -15.66 23.81
CA ASP A 579 14.48 -15.83 23.34
C ASP A 579 14.56 -16.69 22.08
N ALA A 580 13.72 -17.71 21.99
CA ALA A 580 13.63 -18.58 20.81
C ALA A 580 13.19 -17.85 19.51
N LEU A 581 12.58 -16.67 19.61
CA LEU A 581 12.20 -15.82 18.47
C LEU A 581 13.18 -14.67 18.24
N VAL A 582 14.17 -14.49 19.10
CA VAL A 582 15.16 -13.42 18.97
C VAL A 582 16.23 -13.87 17.98
N GLN A 583 16.19 -13.29 16.80
CA GLN A 583 17.34 -13.37 15.89
C GLN A 583 18.51 -12.64 16.54
N PRO A 584 19.74 -13.15 16.49
CA PRO A 584 20.90 -12.57 17.14
C PRO A 584 21.18 -11.09 16.84
N TRP A 585 20.62 -10.56 15.77
CA TRP A 585 20.80 -9.18 15.30
C TRP A 585 19.52 -8.31 15.31
N SER A 586 18.38 -8.83 15.76
CA SER A 586 17.11 -8.07 15.72
C SER A 586 16.96 -7.02 16.83
N ALA A 587 18.06 -6.58 17.42
CA ALA A 587 18.09 -5.65 18.53
C ALA A 587 17.62 -4.23 18.19
N ALA A 588 17.28 -3.95 16.94
CA ALA A 588 17.09 -2.57 16.54
C ALA A 588 15.88 -2.32 15.73
N THR A 589 14.78 -2.19 15.98
CA THR A 589 13.68 -1.44 15.35
C THR A 589 12.33 -1.92 15.83
N GLY A 590 11.75 -1.17 16.78
CA GLY A 590 10.31 -1.17 17.03
C GLY A 590 9.69 -2.56 17.20
N THR A 591 10.16 -3.34 18.20
CA THR A 591 9.56 -4.63 18.52
C THR A 591 8.07 -4.48 18.80
N PRO A 592 7.19 -5.19 18.06
CA PRO A 592 5.79 -5.28 18.43
C PRO A 592 5.70 -5.81 19.87
N GLY A 593 4.69 -5.33 20.61
CA GLY A 593 4.47 -5.81 21.97
C GLY A 593 4.18 -7.31 21.97
N PHE A 594 5.07 -8.10 22.54
CA PHE A 594 4.86 -9.51 22.79
C PHE A 594 4.40 -9.71 24.22
N LEU A 595 3.40 -10.58 24.39
CA LEU A 595 3.04 -11.16 25.69
C LEU A 595 3.30 -12.65 25.60
N SER A 596 3.93 -13.23 26.61
CA SER A 596 4.24 -14.66 26.64
C SER A 596 3.89 -15.29 27.98
N ALA A 597 3.57 -16.57 27.96
CA ALA A 597 3.39 -17.44 29.13
C ALA A 597 3.89 -18.83 28.79
N ASP A 598 4.22 -19.63 29.83
CA ASP A 598 4.63 -21.01 29.63
C ASP A 598 3.47 -21.82 29.05
N ALA A 599 3.80 -22.70 28.11
CA ALA A 599 2.86 -23.59 27.43
C ALA A 599 3.17 -25.05 27.83
N PRO A 600 2.17 -25.93 27.80
CA PRO A 600 2.46 -27.38 27.86
C PRO A 600 3.38 -27.79 26.71
N VAL A 601 4.39 -28.58 27.01
CA VAL A 601 5.31 -29.10 25.99
C VAL A 601 4.59 -30.19 25.19
N VAL A 602 4.52 -30.03 23.90
CA VAL A 602 4.04 -31.05 22.96
C VAL A 602 5.22 -31.55 22.16
N GLU A 603 5.28 -32.87 21.98
CA GLU A 603 6.31 -33.48 21.16
C GLU A 603 6.05 -33.16 19.67
N LEU A 604 6.85 -32.24 19.13
CA LEU A 604 6.79 -31.80 17.76
C LEU A 604 8.07 -32.21 17.01
N PRO A 605 7.99 -32.56 15.73
CA PRO A 605 9.18 -32.72 14.91
C PRO A 605 10.04 -31.44 14.98
N ALA A 606 11.34 -31.60 15.14
CA ALA A 606 12.28 -30.50 15.21
C ALA A 606 13.13 -30.42 13.93
N PRO A 607 13.40 -29.20 13.40
CA PRO A 607 14.26 -29.05 12.24
C PRO A 607 15.69 -29.48 12.56
N GLN A 608 16.43 -29.88 11.54
CA GLN A 608 17.76 -30.44 11.69
C GLN A 608 18.81 -29.62 10.94
N ALA A 609 20.02 -29.57 11.50
CA ALA A 609 21.22 -29.15 10.76
C ALA A 609 22.33 -30.18 10.95
N SER A 610 23.08 -30.42 9.89
CA SER A 610 24.25 -31.26 9.90
C SER A 610 25.43 -30.60 9.16
N LEU A 611 26.62 -30.82 9.65
CA LEU A 611 27.86 -30.43 9.00
C LEU A 611 28.14 -31.41 7.86
N VAL A 612 28.18 -30.95 6.63
CA VAL A 612 28.54 -31.74 5.44
C VAL A 612 30.06 -31.73 5.24
N SER A 613 30.65 -30.54 5.32
CA SER A 613 32.11 -30.38 5.20
C SER A 613 32.61 -29.12 5.90
N SER A 614 33.86 -29.13 6.32
CA SER A 614 34.57 -27.95 6.81
C SER A 614 36.02 -28.01 6.26
N THR A 615 36.39 -27.05 5.44
CA THR A 615 37.69 -26.97 4.81
C THR A 615 38.37 -25.64 5.14
N PRO A 616 39.69 -25.62 5.39
CA PRO A 616 40.43 -24.37 5.58
C PRO A 616 40.29 -23.44 4.34
N ALA A 617 40.15 -22.14 4.61
CA ALA A 617 40.14 -21.06 3.62
C ALA A 617 41.03 -19.91 4.11
N GLU A 618 41.41 -18.98 3.20
CA GLU A 618 42.23 -17.85 3.56
C GLU A 618 41.60 -17.00 4.67
N GLY A 619 42.28 -16.92 5.82
CA GLY A 619 41.82 -16.21 7.00
C GLY A 619 40.66 -16.85 7.78
N GLY A 620 40.31 -18.11 7.46
CA GLY A 620 39.20 -18.81 8.13
C GLY A 620 38.90 -20.20 7.57
N ARG A 621 37.62 -20.50 7.38
CA ARG A 621 37.16 -21.81 6.86
C ARG A 621 35.92 -21.67 5.96
N THR A 622 35.76 -22.60 5.03
CA THR A 622 34.50 -22.81 4.28
C THR A 622 33.74 -23.97 4.93
N VAL A 623 32.51 -23.70 5.36
CA VAL A 623 31.62 -24.64 6.01
C VAL A 623 30.41 -24.90 5.12
N THR A 624 30.11 -26.16 4.87
CA THR A 624 28.88 -26.58 4.18
C THR A 624 27.98 -27.26 5.19
N LEU A 625 26.79 -26.70 5.36
CA LEU A 625 25.75 -27.18 6.23
C LEU A 625 24.57 -27.71 5.39
N ARG A 626 23.87 -28.69 5.90
CA ARG A 626 22.56 -29.11 5.41
C ARG A 626 21.54 -28.81 6.46
N ALA A 627 20.56 -27.96 6.14
CA ALA A 627 19.42 -27.65 7.00
C ALA A 627 18.14 -28.30 6.43
N THR A 628 17.42 -29.04 7.28
CA THR A 628 16.26 -29.83 6.88
C THR A 628 15.04 -29.37 7.70
N PRO A 629 13.89 -29.04 7.04
CA PRO A 629 12.67 -28.72 7.75
C PRO A 629 12.14 -29.94 8.54
N ALA A 630 11.33 -29.67 9.56
CA ALA A 630 10.81 -30.70 10.45
C ALA A 630 9.57 -31.42 9.92
N GLY A 631 8.88 -30.82 8.95
CA GLY A 631 7.62 -31.32 8.41
C GLY A 631 7.02 -30.36 7.38
N ASP A 632 5.73 -30.08 7.46
CA ASP A 632 5.00 -29.20 6.53
C ASP A 632 5.22 -27.70 6.83
N GLY A 633 6.34 -27.33 7.44
CA GLY A 633 6.72 -25.96 7.68
C GLY A 633 6.92 -25.21 6.36
N HIS A 634 6.20 -24.11 6.16
CA HIS A 634 6.31 -23.32 4.95
C HIS A 634 7.52 -22.36 4.96
N VAL A 635 8.14 -22.13 6.15
CA VAL A 635 9.35 -21.29 6.27
C VAL A 635 10.39 -21.98 7.15
N LEU A 636 11.53 -22.31 6.54
CA LEU A 636 12.73 -22.76 7.24
C LEU A 636 13.67 -21.58 7.45
N SER A 637 13.95 -21.22 8.69
CA SER A 637 14.94 -20.18 9.02
C SER A 637 16.22 -20.80 9.52
N VAL A 638 17.36 -20.30 9.05
CA VAL A 638 18.70 -20.70 9.51
C VAL A 638 19.44 -19.46 9.99
N TRP A 639 19.80 -19.45 11.26
CA TRP A 639 20.52 -18.35 11.89
C TRP A 639 21.90 -18.81 12.29
N VAL A 640 22.92 -18.15 11.77
CA VAL A 640 24.33 -18.47 11.98
C VAL A 640 24.96 -17.35 12.79
N ASN A 641 25.68 -17.71 13.86
CA ASN A 641 26.36 -16.77 14.73
C ASN A 641 27.73 -17.33 15.14
N GLY A 642 28.66 -16.45 15.49
CA GLY A 642 30.01 -16.79 15.98
C GLY A 642 31.13 -16.56 14.96
N ALA A 643 30.83 -16.40 13.67
CA ALA A 643 31.82 -16.12 12.64
C ALA A 643 31.22 -15.24 11.55
N ARG A 644 32.05 -14.40 10.95
CA ARG A 644 31.64 -13.51 9.85
C ARG A 644 31.61 -14.28 8.53
N ALA A 645 30.46 -14.36 7.89
CA ALA A 645 30.33 -14.87 6.54
C ALA A 645 30.80 -13.81 5.51
N ILE A 646 31.67 -14.19 4.61
CA ILE A 646 32.20 -13.31 3.52
C ILE A 646 31.74 -13.77 2.15
N ASP A 647 31.36 -15.03 1.99
CA ASP A 647 30.78 -15.59 0.78
C ASP A 647 29.74 -16.65 1.17
N VAL A 648 28.65 -16.70 0.44
CA VAL A 648 27.53 -17.62 0.72
C VAL A 648 26.97 -18.18 -0.58
N SER A 649 26.68 -19.47 -0.57
CA SER A 649 25.86 -20.10 -1.61
C SER A 649 24.77 -20.97 -0.99
N ILE A 650 23.62 -21.03 -1.65
CA ILE A 650 22.46 -21.85 -1.25
C ILE A 650 22.13 -22.77 -2.42
N ASP A 651 22.11 -24.08 -2.18
CA ASP A 651 21.91 -25.12 -3.19
C ASP A 651 22.83 -24.94 -4.43
N GLY A 652 24.08 -24.55 -4.19
CA GLY A 652 25.09 -24.31 -5.21
C GLY A 652 24.96 -22.95 -5.95
N LYS A 653 23.91 -22.17 -5.70
CA LYS A 653 23.77 -20.81 -6.26
C LYS A 653 24.42 -19.80 -5.31
N ARG A 654 25.44 -19.08 -5.81
CA ARG A 654 26.12 -18.03 -5.07
C ARG A 654 25.20 -16.81 -4.87
N ILE A 655 25.18 -16.24 -3.68
CA ILE A 655 24.47 -15.00 -3.41
C ILE A 655 25.21 -13.85 -4.10
N ALA A 656 24.55 -13.17 -5.05
CA ALA A 656 25.10 -12.04 -5.76
C ALA A 656 25.20 -10.81 -4.84
N GLY A 657 26.35 -10.14 -4.86
CA GLY A 657 26.62 -8.93 -4.11
C GLY A 657 27.73 -9.10 -3.08
N GLN A 658 28.43 -8.01 -2.76
CA GLN A 658 29.37 -8.01 -1.65
C GLN A 658 28.56 -8.05 -0.35
N MET A 659 28.89 -8.99 0.55
CA MET A 659 28.39 -8.94 1.92
C MET A 659 28.70 -7.54 2.47
N PRO A 660 27.71 -6.76 2.90
CA PRO A 660 27.96 -5.41 3.38
C PRO A 660 29.00 -5.49 4.49
N ALA A 661 30.00 -4.64 4.44
CA ALA A 661 30.93 -4.42 5.54
C ALA A 661 30.11 -3.75 6.67
N ARG A 662 29.23 -4.52 7.32
CA ARG A 662 28.68 -4.13 8.62
C ARG A 662 29.83 -3.98 9.57
N ALA A 663 29.65 -3.18 10.64
CA ALA A 663 30.69 -2.90 11.60
C ALA A 663 31.52 -4.17 11.90
N ALA A 664 32.81 -4.03 12.07
CA ALA A 664 33.81 -5.12 12.15
C ALA A 664 33.46 -6.27 13.13
N ASN A 665 32.40 -6.13 13.90
CA ASN A 665 31.91 -7.06 14.93
C ASN A 665 30.62 -7.82 14.54
N ASP A 666 30.09 -7.69 13.30
CA ASP A 666 28.86 -8.39 12.91
C ASP A 666 29.16 -9.82 12.49
N THR A 667 28.96 -10.77 13.40
CA THR A 667 29.22 -12.20 13.22
C THR A 667 27.94 -12.99 12.91
N ALA A 668 26.86 -12.31 12.51
CA ALA A 668 25.56 -12.93 12.31
C ALA A 668 25.13 -12.95 10.85
N TRP A 669 24.64 -14.09 10.40
CA TRP A 669 24.02 -14.29 9.08
C TRP A 669 22.70 -15.05 9.20
N SER A 670 21.73 -14.78 8.31
CA SER A 670 20.45 -15.48 8.31
C SER A 670 19.91 -15.80 6.94
N LEU A 671 19.17 -16.89 6.90
CA LEU A 671 18.35 -17.31 5.78
C LEU A 671 16.93 -17.55 6.28
N ASP A 672 15.93 -17.01 5.59
CA ASP A 672 14.54 -17.44 5.63
C ASP A 672 14.20 -18.06 4.27
N TYR A 673 13.86 -19.34 4.24
CA TYR A 673 13.60 -20.11 3.02
C TYR A 673 12.15 -20.60 2.99
N VAL A 674 11.35 -20.07 2.05
CA VAL A 674 9.98 -20.50 1.81
C VAL A 674 9.95 -21.70 0.86
N ASN A 675 9.10 -22.67 1.15
CA ASN A 675 8.96 -23.90 0.35
C ASN A 675 10.32 -24.63 0.23
N ALA A 676 11.07 -24.70 1.36
CA ALA A 676 12.35 -25.40 1.41
C ALA A 676 12.14 -26.89 1.05
N PRO A 677 13.03 -27.50 0.27
CA PRO A 677 12.90 -28.91 -0.06
C PRO A 677 12.85 -29.81 1.19
N ALA A 678 11.95 -30.78 1.23
CA ALA A 678 11.88 -31.75 2.34
C ALA A 678 13.19 -32.53 2.53
N SER A 679 14.00 -32.69 1.46
CA SER A 679 15.34 -33.26 1.53
C SER A 679 16.37 -32.33 2.19
N GLY A 680 15.99 -31.13 2.54
CA GLY A 680 16.85 -30.09 3.09
C GLY A 680 17.56 -29.23 2.04
N THR A 681 18.05 -28.10 2.48
CA THR A 681 18.84 -27.14 1.68
C THR A 681 20.31 -27.19 2.08
N THR A 682 21.20 -27.01 1.12
CA THR A 682 22.65 -26.96 1.33
C THR A 682 23.11 -25.51 1.37
N ILE A 683 23.75 -25.11 2.46
CA ILE A 683 24.23 -23.76 2.71
C ILE A 683 25.77 -23.84 2.82
N THR A 684 26.48 -23.21 1.93
CA THR A 684 27.93 -23.10 1.98
C THR A 684 28.33 -21.69 2.37
N LEU A 685 29.10 -21.56 3.45
CA LEU A 685 29.52 -20.29 4.04
C LEU A 685 31.04 -20.25 4.07
N THR A 686 31.66 -19.24 3.47
CA THR A 686 33.08 -18.93 3.73
C THR A 686 33.13 -17.94 4.90
N LEU A 687 33.75 -18.39 5.99
CA LEU A 687 33.74 -17.71 7.29
C LEU A 687 35.13 -17.19 7.63
N VAL A 688 35.22 -16.00 8.20
CA VAL A 688 36.45 -15.44 8.78
C VAL A 688 36.43 -15.70 10.29
N GLY A 689 37.56 -16.23 10.80
CA GLY A 689 37.71 -16.62 12.20
C GLY A 689 37.60 -18.13 12.43
N VAL A 690 38.01 -18.57 13.63
CA VAL A 690 38.09 -19.99 14.03
C VAL A 690 37.19 -20.34 15.23
N THR A 691 36.27 -19.45 15.58
CA THR A 691 35.35 -19.69 16.71
C THR A 691 34.31 -20.77 16.37
N PRO A 692 33.81 -21.52 17.38
CA PRO A 692 32.70 -22.43 17.16
C PRO A 692 31.50 -21.70 16.52
N LEU A 693 30.89 -22.36 15.53
CA LEU A 693 29.75 -21.82 14.79
C LEU A 693 28.46 -22.28 15.47
N THR A 694 27.68 -21.35 15.98
CA THR A 694 26.32 -21.63 16.48
C THR A 694 25.33 -21.48 15.36
N VAL A 695 24.57 -22.53 15.09
CA VAL A 695 23.53 -22.55 14.04
C VAL A 695 22.20 -22.86 14.72
N ALA A 696 21.26 -21.93 14.70
CA ALA A 696 19.88 -22.19 15.08
C ALA A 696 19.03 -22.41 13.83
N VAL A 697 18.31 -23.51 13.80
CA VAL A 697 17.34 -23.82 12.77
C VAL A 697 15.95 -23.67 13.35
N VAL A 698 15.08 -22.93 12.66
CA VAL A 698 13.73 -22.63 13.12
C VAL A 698 12.77 -23.01 12.00
N ASP A 699 11.81 -23.86 12.34
CA ASP A 699 10.73 -24.24 11.44
C ASP A 699 9.44 -23.52 11.84
N ARG A 700 8.74 -22.95 10.88
CA ARG A 700 7.49 -22.24 11.09
C ARG A 700 6.40 -22.87 10.25
N SER A 701 5.34 -23.30 10.91
CA SER A 701 4.13 -23.84 10.27
C SER A 701 2.91 -23.01 10.65
N ALA A 702 1.94 -22.93 9.73
CA ALA A 702 0.67 -22.24 9.97
C ALA A 702 -0.18 -23.02 10.98
N GLY A 703 -0.85 -22.27 11.86
CA GLY A 703 -1.74 -22.83 12.87
C GLY A 703 -1.03 -23.17 14.19
N LEU A 704 -1.83 -23.64 15.15
CA LEU A 704 -1.38 -23.99 16.50
C LEU A 704 -1.45 -25.50 16.68
N PRO A 705 -0.56 -26.09 17.50
CA PRO A 705 -0.60 -27.52 17.77
C PRO A 705 -1.80 -27.87 18.67
N GLU A 706 -2.31 -29.07 18.54
CA GLU A 706 -3.25 -29.64 19.51
C GLU A 706 -2.52 -29.92 20.82
N ILE A 707 -3.12 -29.46 21.92
CA ILE A 707 -2.58 -29.72 23.25
C ILE A 707 -3.36 -30.88 23.88
N PRO A 708 -2.73 -32.04 24.14
CA PRO A 708 -3.44 -33.18 24.70
C PRO A 708 -4.16 -32.83 26.01
N GLY A 709 -5.42 -33.18 26.11
CA GLY A 709 -6.25 -32.95 27.29
C GLY A 709 -6.67 -31.50 27.54
N ARG A 710 -6.44 -30.60 26.59
CA ARG A 710 -6.91 -29.20 26.65
C ARG A 710 -7.76 -28.85 25.45
N THR A 711 -8.90 -28.24 25.71
CA THR A 711 -9.73 -27.62 24.68
C THR A 711 -9.76 -26.11 24.90
N PHE A 712 -9.45 -25.36 23.87
CA PHE A 712 -9.49 -23.91 23.90
C PHE A 712 -10.78 -23.40 23.30
N ALA A 713 -11.33 -22.33 23.86
CA ALA A 713 -12.49 -21.67 23.30
C ALA A 713 -12.15 -21.09 21.91
N PRO A 714 -13.06 -21.17 20.95
CA PRO A 714 -12.83 -20.64 19.62
C PRO A 714 -12.53 -19.15 19.66
N ARG A 715 -11.73 -18.67 18.71
CA ARG A 715 -11.39 -17.27 18.55
C ARG A 715 -12.67 -16.46 18.27
N PRO A 716 -12.95 -15.40 19.05
CA PRO A 716 -14.13 -14.56 18.80
C PRO A 716 -13.93 -13.72 17.55
N ALA A 717 -15.01 -13.37 16.87
CA ALA A 717 -14.96 -12.56 15.65
C ALA A 717 -14.40 -11.13 15.87
N SER A 718 -14.30 -10.69 17.13
CA SER A 718 -13.67 -9.42 17.52
C SER A 718 -12.14 -9.50 17.65
N VAL A 719 -11.52 -10.66 17.42
CA VAL A 719 -10.07 -10.88 17.43
C VAL A 719 -9.69 -11.70 16.21
N ILE A 720 -8.86 -11.18 15.32
CA ILE A 720 -8.44 -11.89 14.11
C ILE A 720 -6.93 -11.86 13.94
N PRO A 721 -6.33 -12.86 13.28
CA PRO A 721 -4.91 -12.82 12.90
C PRO A 721 -4.67 -11.85 11.72
N ILE A 722 -3.41 -11.53 11.51
CA ILE A 722 -2.97 -10.68 10.39
C ILE A 722 -1.61 -11.18 9.85
N GLN A 723 -1.34 -10.97 8.57
CA GLN A 723 -0.06 -11.23 7.90
C GLN A 723 0.37 -12.70 8.09
N ALA A 724 1.35 -12.94 8.94
CA ALA A 724 1.89 -14.27 9.22
C ALA A 724 0.90 -15.22 9.92
N GLY A 725 -0.19 -14.70 10.48
CA GLY A 725 -1.21 -15.50 11.15
C GLY A 725 -0.74 -16.16 12.45
N ASP A 726 -1.53 -17.13 12.88
CA ASP A 726 -1.15 -17.99 13.99
C ASP A 726 -0.12 -19.03 13.53
N GLN A 727 0.92 -19.27 14.33
CA GLN A 727 2.02 -20.14 13.94
C GLN A 727 2.45 -21.07 15.06
N THR A 728 2.89 -22.24 14.66
CA THR A 728 3.75 -23.13 15.47
C THR A 728 5.19 -22.88 15.03
N VAL A 729 6.05 -22.59 15.99
CA VAL A 729 7.48 -22.30 15.78
C VAL A 729 8.29 -23.32 16.60
N VAL A 730 9.14 -24.09 15.93
CA VAL A 730 10.04 -25.06 16.57
C VAL A 730 11.48 -24.68 16.29
N ARG A 731 12.25 -24.47 17.32
CA ARG A 731 13.68 -24.12 17.23
C ARG A 731 14.55 -25.25 17.73
N ARG A 732 15.68 -25.44 17.04
CA ARG A 732 16.79 -26.29 17.50
C ARG A 732 18.15 -25.68 17.18
N SER A 733 19.13 -25.82 18.07
CA SER A 733 20.45 -25.22 17.90
C SER A 733 21.53 -26.30 17.78
N TYR A 734 22.58 -25.96 17.06
CA TYR A 734 23.75 -26.84 16.83
C TYR A 734 25.01 -26.01 16.98
N VAL A 735 26.09 -26.67 17.40
CA VAL A 735 27.44 -26.09 17.49
C VAL A 735 28.37 -26.91 16.61
N PHE A 736 29.05 -26.22 15.64
CA PHE A 736 29.97 -26.86 14.69
C PHE A 736 31.38 -26.29 14.75
#